data_978e2d6162b62ff35ce5f0e0bf3e0e84
#
_entry.id   978e2d6162b62ff35ce5f0e0bf3e0e84
#
_cell.length_a   1.000
_cell.length_b   1.000
_cell.length_c   1.000
_cell.angle_alpha   90.00
_cell.angle_beta   90.00
_cell.angle_gamma   90.00
#
_symmetry.space_group_name_H-M   'P 1'
#
loop_
_entity.id
_entity.type
_entity.pdbx_description
1 polymer ?
#
loop_
_entity_poly.entity_id
_entity_poly.type
_entity_poly.pdbx_seq_one_letter_code
_entity_poly.pdbx_strand_id
1 'polypeptide(L)'
;MDSYVVPFDRVSIGDIAIVGGKNASLGEMIGNLSDAGVRVPGGFATTAQAYRDFLNQDELDTRIGALLSTLDVDDVDKLVECGAQIRDWVLAAKLPKKLQSEVTDAWRKMADGQGEDMSVAVRSSATAEDLPEASFAGQQETLLNVRGLDRLLTSIQQVYASLYTDRAIAYRVHHGFDHNHVALSVGVQHMVRSDLASSGVMFTLDTESGFTDLVFITASYGLGEAVVQGAVNPDEFYVYKPALKAGKRALIKKNLGAKAIKIVYSDNPAEGPNIATVDVAPADSARFCLTDEDVELLAGYSLIIEDHYGRPMDIEWAKDGKDGQLYLLQARPETVQSRNGTTIQRFILKNRSKVLAEGRSIGRRIGTGNVRVIDKIEDMNRVQRGDVIVADMTDPNWEPVMKRAAAIVTNRGGRTCHAAIIARELGIPAVVGCGTATDEIADGIPVTVSCAEGDEGYVYKGMLDFEQQQIELDNLPEIPVKIMMNIANPDRAFDFANLPNSGVGLARLEFIINRTIGVHPKALLEFDKLRPDVQQTIREQMAGYDQPVDFFVDKLSEGIACIAAAFAPAPVIVRLSDFKSNEYANLIGGQQYEPKEENPMLGFRGASRYRDPDFQDCFELECRAIKRVREDMGLSNVEVMIPFVRTLHEAEEVTSLLARMGLARGENDLRVIMMCELPSNALLADQFLQYFDGMSIGSNDMTQLTLGLDRDSGLIADLFDERDEAVKALFKMAIDACKRQGKYIGICGQGPSDHPDLAKWLVDQGIESMSLNPDSVVETWMMLAGKSV
;
A
#
# COMPACT_ATOMS: atom_id res chain seq x y z
N MET A 1 17.76 2.87 -39.84
CA MET A 1 19.04 3.39 -39.28
C MET A 1 20.11 2.34 -39.51
N ASP A 2 21.21 2.72 -40.11
CA ASP A 2 22.34 1.77 -40.33
C ASP A 2 23.22 1.53 -39.09
N SER A 3 22.99 2.30 -37.99
CA SER A 3 23.78 2.22 -36.76
C SER A 3 23.29 1.09 -35.86
N TYR A 4 24.21 0.38 -35.22
CA TYR A 4 23.93 -0.63 -34.19
C TYR A 4 23.84 -0.07 -32.79
N VAL A 5 24.27 1.20 -32.58
CA VAL A 5 24.24 1.88 -31.29
C VAL A 5 23.58 3.26 -31.44
N VAL A 6 22.70 3.58 -30.53
CA VAL A 6 21.97 4.87 -30.49
C VAL A 6 22.04 5.45 -29.06
N PRO A 7 22.52 6.69 -28.88
CA PRO A 7 22.47 7.37 -27.59
C PRO A 7 21.01 7.58 -27.12
N PHE A 8 20.77 7.53 -25.81
CA PHE A 8 19.40 7.69 -25.27
C PHE A 8 18.77 9.03 -25.61
N ASP A 9 19.54 10.10 -25.70
CA ASP A 9 19.06 11.44 -26.07
C ASP A 9 18.53 11.56 -27.51
N ARG A 10 18.64 10.49 -28.30
CA ARG A 10 18.15 10.39 -29.68
C ARG A 10 17.07 9.36 -29.89
N VAL A 11 16.56 8.82 -28.80
CA VAL A 11 15.55 7.76 -28.77
C VAL A 11 14.26 8.34 -28.20
N SER A 12 13.13 7.91 -28.71
CA SER A 12 11.78 8.28 -28.25
C SER A 12 10.89 7.05 -28.08
N ILE A 13 9.70 7.22 -27.53
CA ILE A 13 8.71 6.14 -27.38
C ILE A 13 8.31 5.53 -28.73
N GLY A 14 8.46 6.26 -29.85
CA GLY A 14 8.23 5.77 -31.20
C GLY A 14 9.25 4.74 -31.68
N ASP A 15 10.37 4.58 -30.98
CA ASP A 15 11.50 3.73 -31.38
C ASP A 15 11.50 2.34 -30.72
N ILE A 16 10.39 1.89 -30.12
CA ILE A 16 10.26 0.58 -29.42
C ILE A 16 10.72 -0.58 -30.33
N ALA A 17 10.35 -0.57 -31.59
CA ALA A 17 10.75 -1.61 -32.53
C ALA A 17 12.28 -1.65 -32.80
N ILE A 18 13.01 -0.58 -32.48
CA ILE A 18 14.43 -0.41 -32.70
C ILE A 18 15.25 -0.70 -31.42
N VAL A 19 14.82 -0.17 -30.28
CA VAL A 19 15.59 -0.21 -29.02
C VAL A 19 14.85 -0.90 -27.86
N GLY A 20 13.66 -1.43 -28.09
CA GLY A 20 12.82 -2.04 -27.06
C GLY A 20 12.14 -1.03 -26.13
N GLY A 21 11.17 -1.49 -25.32
CA GLY A 21 10.29 -0.63 -24.51
C GLY A 21 11.05 0.19 -23.46
N LYS A 22 11.91 -0.46 -22.66
CA LYS A 22 12.66 0.21 -21.58
C LYS A 22 13.57 1.32 -22.08
N ASN A 23 14.34 1.06 -23.14
CA ASN A 23 15.26 2.04 -23.72
C ASN A 23 14.50 3.19 -24.41
N ALA A 24 13.36 2.89 -25.05
CA ALA A 24 12.50 3.90 -25.63
C ALA A 24 11.92 4.84 -24.56
N SER A 25 11.47 4.28 -23.43
CA SER A 25 10.96 5.06 -22.30
C SER A 25 12.06 5.93 -21.66
N LEU A 26 13.28 5.41 -21.49
CA LEU A 26 14.42 6.21 -21.00
C LEU A 26 14.73 7.39 -21.92
N GLY A 27 14.79 7.16 -23.24
CA GLY A 27 15.02 8.21 -24.21
C GLY A 27 13.92 9.27 -24.22
N GLU A 28 12.66 8.84 -24.13
CA GLU A 28 11.49 9.74 -24.02
C GLU A 28 11.60 10.64 -22.79
N MET A 29 11.93 10.08 -21.63
CA MET A 29 12.10 10.86 -20.41
C MET A 29 13.27 11.83 -20.49
N ILE A 30 14.41 11.44 -21.07
CA ILE A 30 15.57 12.32 -21.28
C ILE A 30 15.22 13.45 -22.21
N GLY A 31 14.56 13.17 -23.33
CA GLY A 31 14.27 14.15 -24.38
C GLY A 31 13.18 15.14 -23.98
N ASN A 32 12.15 14.70 -23.28
CA ASN A 32 10.94 15.50 -23.07
C ASN A 32 10.73 15.95 -21.63
N LEU A 33 11.34 15.32 -20.63
CA LEU A 33 11.05 15.61 -19.21
C LEU A 33 12.22 16.24 -18.45
N SER A 34 13.41 16.32 -19.04
CA SER A 34 14.59 16.94 -18.41
C SER A 34 14.37 18.42 -18.09
N ASP A 35 13.69 19.17 -18.97
CA ASP A 35 13.37 20.60 -18.77
C ASP A 35 12.36 20.79 -17.62
N ALA A 36 11.54 19.77 -17.30
CA ALA A 36 10.65 19.76 -16.17
C ALA A 36 11.34 19.35 -14.86
N GLY A 37 12.66 19.13 -14.87
CA GLY A 37 13.49 18.81 -13.70
C GLY A 37 13.65 17.32 -13.42
N VAL A 38 13.06 16.45 -14.23
CA VAL A 38 13.23 15.00 -14.10
C VAL A 38 14.65 14.60 -14.50
N ARG A 39 15.37 13.93 -13.60
CA ARG A 39 16.74 13.47 -13.86
C ARG A 39 16.74 11.99 -14.23
N VAL A 40 17.36 11.68 -15.37
CA VAL A 40 17.53 10.31 -15.86
C VAL A 40 19.01 10.11 -16.18
N PRO A 41 19.67 9.01 -15.72
CA PRO A 41 21.06 8.76 -16.06
C PRO A 41 21.22 8.55 -17.58
N GLY A 42 22.20 9.19 -18.18
CA GLY A 42 22.51 9.06 -19.59
C GLY A 42 23.08 7.69 -19.96
N GLY A 43 23.18 7.45 -21.26
CA GLY A 43 23.70 6.18 -21.79
C GLY A 43 23.40 6.00 -23.27
N PHE A 44 23.46 4.75 -23.72
CA PHE A 44 23.14 4.37 -25.10
C PHE A 44 22.43 2.99 -25.13
N ALA A 45 21.75 2.72 -26.23
CA ALA A 45 21.17 1.42 -26.54
C ALA A 45 21.81 0.76 -27.74
N THR A 46 21.95 -0.57 -27.74
CA THR A 46 22.15 -1.31 -28.99
C THR A 46 20.80 -1.44 -29.71
N THR A 47 20.80 -1.67 -31.02
CA THR A 47 19.53 -1.83 -31.75
C THR A 47 19.11 -3.30 -31.86
N ALA A 48 17.82 -3.55 -32.01
CA ALA A 48 17.26 -4.88 -32.34
C ALA A 48 17.88 -5.46 -33.62
N GLN A 49 18.29 -4.62 -34.58
CA GLN A 49 18.99 -5.05 -35.79
C GLN A 49 20.35 -5.62 -35.45
N ALA A 50 21.08 -5.01 -34.52
CA ALA A 50 22.40 -5.55 -34.10
C ALA A 50 22.28 -6.95 -33.50
N TYR A 51 21.19 -7.19 -32.72
CA TYR A 51 20.89 -8.52 -32.18
C TYR A 51 20.58 -9.54 -33.30
N ARG A 52 19.71 -9.18 -34.28
CA ARG A 52 19.37 -10.06 -35.41
C ARG A 52 20.60 -10.40 -36.23
N ASP A 53 21.44 -9.42 -36.54
CA ASP A 53 22.66 -9.63 -37.30
C ASP A 53 23.70 -10.45 -36.51
N PHE A 54 23.68 -10.38 -35.16
CA PHE A 54 24.47 -11.27 -34.32
C PHE A 54 23.99 -12.72 -34.42
N LEU A 55 22.68 -12.98 -34.36
CA LEU A 55 22.10 -14.33 -34.47
C LEU A 55 22.30 -14.91 -35.89
N ASN A 56 22.29 -14.11 -36.94
CA ASN A 56 22.47 -14.55 -38.33
C ASN A 56 23.92 -15.00 -38.61
N GLN A 57 24.87 -14.72 -37.71
CA GLN A 57 26.23 -15.23 -37.85
C GLN A 57 26.27 -16.75 -37.55
N ASP A 58 27.02 -17.47 -38.34
CA ASP A 58 27.26 -18.91 -38.18
C ASP A 58 25.96 -19.74 -38.09
N GLU A 59 24.88 -19.27 -38.74
CA GLU A 59 23.52 -19.88 -38.76
C GLU A 59 22.95 -20.16 -37.35
N LEU A 60 23.28 -19.30 -36.36
CA LEU A 60 22.91 -19.49 -34.96
C LEU A 60 21.38 -19.43 -34.78
N ASP A 61 20.70 -18.51 -35.48
CA ASP A 61 19.25 -18.39 -35.52
C ASP A 61 18.56 -19.68 -36.01
N THR A 62 19.06 -20.28 -37.07
CA THR A 62 18.54 -21.54 -37.65
C THR A 62 18.69 -22.69 -36.66
N ARG A 63 19.85 -22.79 -35.99
CA ARG A 63 20.13 -23.81 -34.98
C ARG A 63 19.23 -23.68 -33.77
N ILE A 64 19.04 -22.45 -33.27
CA ILE A 64 18.13 -22.16 -32.16
C ILE A 64 16.68 -22.49 -32.53
N GLY A 65 16.23 -22.04 -33.71
CA GLY A 65 14.88 -22.32 -34.20
C GLY A 65 14.59 -23.80 -34.32
N ALA A 66 15.53 -24.59 -34.84
CA ALA A 66 15.39 -26.04 -34.95
C ALA A 66 15.25 -26.73 -33.59
N LEU A 67 15.99 -26.27 -32.56
CA LEU A 67 15.92 -26.85 -31.23
C LEU A 67 14.60 -26.46 -30.53
N LEU A 68 14.18 -25.20 -30.59
CA LEU A 68 12.95 -24.73 -30.00
C LEU A 68 11.68 -25.31 -30.64
N SER A 69 11.70 -25.62 -31.97
CA SER A 69 10.54 -26.19 -32.67
C SER A 69 10.13 -27.58 -32.19
N THR A 70 11.04 -28.29 -31.51
CA THR A 70 10.81 -29.66 -31.01
C THR A 70 10.62 -29.70 -29.49
N LEU A 71 10.66 -28.53 -28.82
CA LEU A 71 10.59 -28.41 -27.37
C LEU A 71 9.16 -28.42 -26.88
N ASP A 72 8.86 -29.33 -25.96
CA ASP A 72 7.69 -29.26 -25.10
C ASP A 72 8.06 -28.48 -23.84
N VAL A 73 7.51 -27.28 -23.67
CA VAL A 73 7.81 -26.40 -22.51
C VAL A 73 7.21 -26.88 -21.19
N ASP A 74 6.29 -27.85 -21.22
CA ASP A 74 5.73 -28.48 -20.02
C ASP A 74 6.66 -29.58 -19.49
N ASP A 75 7.63 -30.05 -20.29
CA ASP A 75 8.74 -30.92 -19.86
C ASP A 75 9.87 -30.06 -19.31
N VAL A 76 9.86 -29.83 -18.00
CA VAL A 76 10.80 -28.91 -17.32
C VAL A 76 12.26 -29.33 -17.53
N ASP A 77 12.58 -30.63 -17.51
CA ASP A 77 13.95 -31.10 -17.66
C ASP A 77 14.48 -30.79 -19.06
N LYS A 78 13.69 -31.04 -20.12
CA LYS A 78 14.05 -30.68 -21.49
C LYS A 78 14.14 -29.18 -21.72
N LEU A 79 13.26 -28.39 -21.05
CA LEU A 79 13.30 -26.94 -21.11
C LEU A 79 14.64 -26.42 -20.57
N VAL A 80 15.07 -26.93 -19.40
CA VAL A 80 16.35 -26.56 -18.76
C VAL A 80 17.54 -26.93 -19.66
N GLU A 81 17.57 -28.16 -20.19
CA GLU A 81 18.64 -28.60 -21.09
C GLU A 81 18.68 -27.76 -22.37
N CYS A 82 17.56 -27.54 -23.00
CA CYS A 82 17.44 -26.75 -24.23
C CYS A 82 17.87 -25.30 -24.00
N GLY A 83 17.37 -24.66 -22.95
CA GLY A 83 17.74 -23.29 -22.58
C GLY A 83 19.23 -23.14 -22.30
N ALA A 84 19.84 -24.07 -21.54
CA ALA A 84 21.27 -24.08 -21.26
C ALA A 84 22.09 -24.20 -22.53
N GLN A 85 21.73 -25.15 -23.42
CA GLN A 85 22.44 -25.35 -24.68
C GLN A 85 22.40 -24.13 -25.60
N ILE A 86 21.27 -23.45 -25.70
CA ILE A 86 21.15 -22.22 -26.50
C ILE A 86 22.01 -21.11 -25.90
N ARG A 87 21.96 -20.92 -24.58
CA ARG A 87 22.79 -19.90 -23.89
C ARG A 87 24.27 -20.14 -24.12
N ASP A 88 24.73 -21.39 -24.07
CA ASP A 88 26.14 -21.73 -24.37
C ASP A 88 26.52 -21.37 -25.80
N TRP A 89 25.65 -21.62 -26.79
CA TRP A 89 25.89 -21.21 -28.17
C TRP A 89 25.97 -19.69 -28.31
N VAL A 90 25.06 -18.94 -27.68
CA VAL A 90 25.06 -17.49 -27.74
C VAL A 90 26.32 -16.92 -27.08
N LEU A 91 26.75 -17.44 -25.93
CA LEU A 91 27.95 -17.00 -25.21
C LEU A 91 29.27 -17.37 -25.95
N ALA A 92 29.26 -18.45 -26.72
CA ALA A 92 30.44 -18.84 -27.52
C ALA A 92 30.56 -18.08 -28.85
N ALA A 93 29.49 -17.48 -29.35
CA ALA A 93 29.48 -16.76 -30.62
C ALA A 93 30.23 -15.43 -30.51
N LYS A 94 30.82 -14.95 -31.60
CA LYS A 94 31.55 -13.67 -31.60
C LYS A 94 30.62 -12.51 -31.93
N LEU A 95 30.70 -11.43 -31.18
CA LEU A 95 29.96 -10.21 -31.52
C LEU A 95 30.38 -9.67 -32.89
N PRO A 96 29.45 -9.12 -33.71
CA PRO A 96 29.80 -8.47 -35.00
C PRO A 96 30.85 -7.38 -34.81
N LYS A 97 31.85 -7.33 -35.69
CA LYS A 97 32.91 -6.29 -35.61
C LYS A 97 32.34 -4.87 -35.59
N LYS A 98 31.28 -4.61 -36.36
CA LYS A 98 30.62 -3.32 -36.42
C LYS A 98 30.02 -2.97 -35.05
N LEU A 99 29.32 -3.92 -34.37
CA LEU A 99 28.77 -3.73 -33.02
C LEU A 99 29.90 -3.43 -32.02
N GLN A 100 30.96 -4.21 -32.02
CA GLN A 100 32.13 -3.98 -31.14
C GLN A 100 32.71 -2.58 -31.32
N SER A 101 32.88 -2.11 -32.57
CA SER A 101 33.41 -0.78 -32.86
C SER A 101 32.48 0.33 -32.37
N GLU A 102 31.18 0.24 -32.69
CA GLU A 102 30.21 1.27 -32.31
C GLU A 102 29.97 1.34 -30.78
N VAL A 103 29.98 0.18 -30.09
CA VAL A 103 29.93 0.12 -28.61
C VAL A 103 31.19 0.74 -28.00
N THR A 104 32.37 0.46 -28.58
CA THR A 104 33.62 1.06 -28.13
C THR A 104 33.61 2.58 -28.25
N ASP A 105 33.11 3.10 -29.36
CA ASP A 105 33.03 4.55 -29.58
C ASP A 105 32.01 5.23 -28.65
N ALA A 106 30.85 4.58 -28.39
CA ALA A 106 29.86 5.05 -27.45
C ALA A 106 30.40 5.02 -26.01
N TRP A 107 31.08 3.93 -25.61
CA TRP A 107 31.74 3.83 -24.30
C TRP A 107 32.74 4.92 -24.06
N ARG A 108 33.62 5.21 -25.06
CA ARG A 108 34.62 6.28 -24.94
C ARG A 108 33.97 7.66 -24.75
N LYS A 109 32.87 7.92 -25.47
CA LYS A 109 32.11 9.18 -25.30
C LYS A 109 31.48 9.30 -23.93
N MET A 110 30.97 8.20 -23.38
CA MET A 110 30.42 8.18 -22.02
C MET A 110 31.52 8.36 -20.95
N ALA A 111 32.70 7.78 -21.16
CA ALA A 111 33.84 7.87 -20.24
C ALA A 111 34.55 9.23 -20.26
N ASP A 112 34.28 10.07 -21.26
CA ASP A 112 34.91 11.38 -21.38
C ASP A 112 34.53 12.27 -20.18
N GLY A 113 35.53 12.63 -19.38
CA GLY A 113 35.37 13.41 -18.14
C GLY A 113 35.06 12.61 -16.87
N GLN A 114 34.81 11.27 -16.93
CA GLN A 114 34.48 10.46 -15.76
C GLN A 114 35.61 9.49 -15.29
N GLY A 115 36.66 9.35 -16.08
CA GLY A 115 37.80 8.47 -15.77
C GLY A 115 37.58 6.99 -16.05
N GLU A 116 38.66 6.17 -15.84
CA GLU A 116 38.62 4.72 -16.10
C GLU A 116 37.69 3.92 -15.16
N ASP A 117 37.19 4.54 -14.09
CA ASP A 117 36.42 3.90 -13.04
C ASP A 117 34.88 4.04 -13.23
N MET A 118 34.46 4.43 -14.44
CA MET A 118 33.05 4.54 -14.81
C MET A 118 32.36 3.18 -14.68
N SER A 119 31.23 3.17 -13.92
CA SER A 119 30.36 2.03 -13.70
C SER A 119 29.07 2.21 -14.48
N VAL A 120 28.59 1.14 -15.13
CA VAL A 120 27.33 1.13 -15.86
C VAL A 120 26.43 -0.04 -15.46
N ALA A 121 25.13 0.14 -15.66
CA ALA A 121 24.13 -0.92 -15.71
C ALA A 121 23.97 -1.37 -17.17
N VAL A 122 23.97 -2.67 -17.40
CA VAL A 122 23.73 -3.29 -18.72
C VAL A 122 22.39 -4.03 -18.63
N ARG A 123 21.38 -3.50 -19.31
CA ARG A 123 19.95 -3.90 -19.14
C ARG A 123 19.37 -4.41 -20.44
N SER A 124 18.55 -5.43 -20.34
CA SER A 124 17.75 -5.90 -21.48
C SER A 124 16.59 -4.94 -21.77
N SER A 125 16.23 -4.83 -23.04
CA SER A 125 15.03 -4.12 -23.51
C SER A 125 14.50 -4.85 -24.75
N ALA A 126 13.45 -5.63 -24.58
CA ALA A 126 12.86 -6.41 -25.67
C ALA A 126 11.89 -5.57 -26.52
N THR A 127 11.81 -5.89 -27.81
CA THR A 127 10.86 -5.21 -28.73
C THR A 127 9.39 -5.59 -28.48
N ALA A 128 9.15 -6.66 -27.73
CA ALA A 128 7.82 -7.11 -27.30
C ALA A 128 7.55 -6.83 -25.82
N GLU A 129 8.42 -6.08 -25.15
CA GLU A 129 8.30 -5.71 -23.73
C GLU A 129 7.38 -4.49 -23.58
N ASP A 130 6.65 -4.44 -22.46
CA ASP A 130 5.74 -3.35 -22.11
C ASP A 130 4.56 -3.13 -23.10
N LEU A 131 4.11 -4.22 -23.74
CA LEU A 131 2.86 -4.21 -24.50
C LEU A 131 1.66 -4.16 -23.53
N PRO A 132 0.53 -3.50 -23.93
CA PRO A 132 -0.66 -3.39 -23.09
C PRO A 132 -1.25 -4.72 -22.61
N GLU A 133 -0.93 -5.82 -23.30
CA GLU A 133 -1.50 -7.15 -23.04
C GLU A 133 -0.51 -8.16 -22.46
N ALA A 134 0.81 -7.82 -22.42
CA ALA A 134 1.82 -8.74 -21.93
C ALA A 134 3.02 -7.99 -21.34
N SER A 135 3.29 -8.23 -20.05
CA SER A 135 4.45 -7.70 -19.33
C SER A 135 5.55 -8.77 -19.30
N PHE A 136 6.69 -8.50 -19.92
CA PHE A 136 7.90 -9.31 -19.76
C PHE A 136 8.68 -8.99 -18.46
N ALA A 137 8.01 -8.46 -17.45
CA ALA A 137 8.64 -8.04 -16.20
C ALA A 137 9.41 -9.20 -15.55
N GLY A 138 10.67 -8.96 -15.19
CA GLY A 138 11.52 -9.92 -14.49
C GLY A 138 11.99 -11.12 -15.33
N GLN A 139 11.70 -11.17 -16.64
CA GLN A 139 12.06 -12.31 -17.50
C GLN A 139 13.52 -12.29 -17.99
N GLN A 140 14.21 -11.17 -17.86
CA GLN A 140 15.51 -10.94 -18.46
C GLN A 140 16.50 -10.31 -17.47
N GLU A 141 17.82 -10.49 -17.72
CA GLU A 141 18.85 -10.09 -16.79
C GLU A 141 19.25 -8.61 -16.91
N THR A 142 19.63 -8.04 -15.77
CA THR A 142 20.28 -6.75 -15.63
C THR A 142 21.62 -6.97 -14.91
N LEU A 143 22.72 -6.50 -15.49
CA LEU A 143 24.04 -6.59 -14.90
C LEU A 143 24.45 -5.22 -14.36
N LEU A 144 24.65 -5.13 -13.06
CA LEU A 144 24.99 -3.89 -12.37
C LEU A 144 26.49 -3.77 -12.12
N ASN A 145 26.97 -2.53 -11.95
CA ASN A 145 28.35 -2.20 -11.65
C ASN A 145 29.34 -2.82 -12.65
N VAL A 146 28.99 -2.79 -13.94
CA VAL A 146 29.91 -3.23 -15.02
C VAL A 146 30.96 -2.15 -15.26
N ARG A 147 32.25 -2.52 -15.22
CA ARG A 147 33.38 -1.60 -15.41
C ARG A 147 34.33 -2.12 -16.50
N GLY A 148 34.80 -1.21 -17.35
CA GLY A 148 35.69 -1.49 -18.43
C GLY A 148 35.03 -2.07 -19.68
N LEU A 149 35.64 -1.78 -20.83
CA LEU A 149 35.09 -2.12 -22.16
C LEU A 149 34.94 -3.63 -22.39
N ASP A 150 35.94 -4.43 -21.99
CA ASP A 150 35.92 -5.87 -22.23
C ASP A 150 34.77 -6.54 -21.46
N ARG A 151 34.54 -6.14 -20.21
CA ARG A 151 33.41 -6.61 -19.43
C ARG A 151 32.08 -6.12 -20.01
N LEU A 152 32.00 -4.88 -20.49
CA LEU A 152 30.79 -4.38 -21.16
C LEU A 152 30.41 -5.25 -22.36
N LEU A 153 31.36 -5.56 -23.23
CA LEU A 153 31.12 -6.41 -24.41
C LEU A 153 30.64 -7.82 -24.01
N THR A 154 31.26 -8.40 -22.98
CA THR A 154 30.81 -9.68 -22.42
C THR A 154 29.41 -9.58 -21.81
N SER A 155 29.10 -8.49 -21.10
CA SER A 155 27.79 -8.27 -20.49
C SER A 155 26.70 -8.10 -21.55
N ILE A 156 26.96 -7.42 -22.66
CA ILE A 156 26.01 -7.32 -23.78
C ILE A 156 25.65 -8.72 -24.28
N GLN A 157 26.62 -9.61 -24.40
CA GLN A 157 26.43 -10.99 -24.86
C GLN A 157 25.65 -11.82 -23.84
N GLN A 158 25.92 -11.64 -22.54
CA GLN A 158 25.16 -12.27 -21.47
C GLN A 158 23.68 -11.83 -21.49
N VAL A 159 23.41 -10.54 -21.69
CA VAL A 159 22.04 -10.05 -21.87
C VAL A 159 21.37 -10.66 -23.11
N TYR A 160 22.09 -10.83 -24.23
CA TYR A 160 21.53 -11.54 -25.38
C TYR A 160 21.17 -13.01 -25.07
N ALA A 161 22.03 -13.69 -24.30
CA ALA A 161 21.76 -15.06 -23.85
C ALA A 161 20.55 -15.16 -22.90
N SER A 162 20.25 -14.12 -22.12
CA SER A 162 19.14 -14.12 -21.15
C SER A 162 17.76 -14.26 -21.80
N LEU A 163 17.61 -13.98 -23.10
CA LEU A 163 16.37 -14.24 -23.83
C LEU A 163 16.03 -15.74 -23.91
N TYR A 164 17.02 -16.60 -23.68
CA TYR A 164 16.90 -18.06 -23.71
C TYR A 164 17.03 -18.70 -22.32
N THR A 165 16.67 -17.98 -21.27
CA THR A 165 16.38 -18.57 -19.97
C THR A 165 15.12 -19.41 -20.04
N ASP A 166 15.02 -20.42 -19.21
CA ASP A 166 13.91 -21.39 -19.21
C ASP A 166 12.57 -20.66 -19.08
N ARG A 167 12.48 -19.67 -18.17
CA ARG A 167 11.32 -18.81 -17.98
C ARG A 167 10.99 -17.96 -19.22
N ALA A 168 11.98 -17.37 -19.86
CA ALA A 168 11.78 -16.52 -21.03
C ALA A 168 11.30 -17.34 -22.25
N ILE A 169 11.75 -18.59 -22.37
CA ILE A 169 11.28 -19.53 -23.40
C ILE A 169 9.83 -19.91 -23.10
N ALA A 170 9.55 -20.38 -21.88
CA ALA A 170 8.19 -20.80 -21.47
C ALA A 170 7.19 -19.66 -21.59
N TYR A 171 7.55 -18.45 -21.15
CA TYR A 171 6.70 -17.25 -21.23
C TYR A 171 6.27 -16.97 -22.68
N ARG A 172 7.23 -16.96 -23.64
CA ARG A 172 6.91 -16.72 -25.06
C ARG A 172 5.95 -17.75 -25.61
N VAL A 173 6.14 -19.04 -25.30
CA VAL A 173 5.26 -20.12 -25.77
C VAL A 173 3.86 -19.97 -25.18
N HIS A 174 3.73 -19.75 -23.88
CA HIS A 174 2.41 -19.63 -23.23
C HIS A 174 1.60 -18.42 -23.70
N HIS A 175 2.26 -17.34 -24.11
CA HIS A 175 1.60 -16.13 -24.63
C HIS A 175 1.52 -16.09 -26.17
N GLY A 176 1.95 -17.17 -26.86
CA GLY A 176 1.86 -17.27 -28.32
C GLY A 176 2.81 -16.37 -29.10
N PHE A 177 3.91 -15.91 -28.47
CA PHE A 177 4.93 -15.14 -29.16
C PHE A 177 5.83 -16.04 -29.99
N ASP A 178 6.00 -15.70 -31.27
CA ASP A 178 6.99 -16.35 -32.12
C ASP A 178 8.40 -15.99 -31.68
N HIS A 179 9.22 -16.99 -31.39
CA HIS A 179 10.60 -16.83 -30.95
C HIS A 179 11.44 -15.96 -31.90
N ASN A 180 11.16 -15.98 -33.20
CA ASN A 180 11.91 -15.23 -34.22
C ASN A 180 11.51 -13.75 -34.32
N HIS A 181 10.34 -13.38 -33.81
CA HIS A 181 9.85 -12.00 -33.87
C HIS A 181 10.30 -11.15 -32.67
N VAL A 182 10.66 -11.78 -31.55
CA VAL A 182 11.16 -11.06 -30.38
C VAL A 182 12.65 -10.80 -30.53
N ALA A 183 13.04 -9.53 -30.52
CA ALA A 183 14.44 -9.12 -30.57
C ALA A 183 14.81 -8.34 -29.30
N LEU A 184 16.10 -8.40 -28.93
CA LEU A 184 16.66 -7.66 -27.81
C LEU A 184 17.43 -6.43 -28.25
N SER A 185 17.26 -5.37 -27.53
CA SER A 185 18.18 -4.25 -27.40
C SER A 185 18.83 -4.31 -26.02
N VAL A 186 20.05 -3.83 -25.91
CA VAL A 186 20.76 -3.73 -24.63
C VAL A 186 20.98 -2.26 -24.31
N GLY A 187 20.42 -1.80 -23.19
CA GLY A 187 20.68 -0.48 -22.65
C GLY A 187 21.94 -0.48 -21.80
N VAL A 188 22.81 0.47 -22.04
CA VAL A 188 24.01 0.75 -21.24
C VAL A 188 23.82 2.11 -20.59
N GLN A 189 23.61 2.14 -19.28
CA GLN A 189 23.22 3.32 -18.53
C GLN A 189 24.23 3.62 -17.41
N HIS A 190 24.54 4.88 -17.16
CA HIS A 190 25.36 5.26 -16.00
C HIS A 190 24.73 4.76 -14.71
N MET A 191 25.54 4.16 -13.84
CA MET A 191 25.11 3.76 -12.51
C MET A 191 24.92 4.98 -11.61
N VAL A 192 23.76 5.06 -10.95
CA VAL A 192 23.52 5.94 -9.80
C VAL A 192 24.11 5.28 -8.56
N ARG A 193 24.86 6.02 -7.75
CA ARG A 193 25.54 5.50 -6.55
C ARG A 193 24.57 5.32 -5.36
N SER A 194 23.48 4.62 -5.60
CA SER A 194 22.51 4.28 -4.55
C SER A 194 23.05 3.23 -3.56
N ASP A 195 24.11 2.52 -3.92
CA ASP A 195 24.87 1.69 -2.98
C ASP A 195 25.35 2.47 -1.75
N LEU A 196 25.50 3.79 -1.86
CA LEU A 196 25.85 4.72 -0.78
C LEU A 196 24.63 5.46 -0.19
N ALA A 197 23.43 5.27 -0.72
CA ALA A 197 22.22 5.93 -0.32
C ALA A 197 21.02 4.97 -0.35
N SER A 198 20.00 5.25 -1.18
CA SER A 198 18.76 4.49 -1.25
C SER A 198 18.21 4.39 -2.66
N SER A 199 17.30 3.45 -2.87
CA SER A 199 16.59 3.24 -4.12
C SER A 199 15.24 2.56 -3.85
N GLY A 200 14.39 2.50 -4.87
CA GLY A 200 13.10 1.86 -4.76
C GLY A 200 12.28 1.93 -6.03
N VAL A 201 10.99 1.69 -5.85
CA VAL A 201 9.98 1.82 -6.90
C VAL A 201 8.84 2.71 -6.42
N MET A 202 8.14 3.33 -7.35
CA MET A 202 6.95 4.12 -7.05
C MET A 202 5.87 3.88 -8.12
N PHE A 203 4.63 3.94 -7.67
CA PHE A 203 3.44 3.77 -8.50
C PHE A 203 2.58 5.01 -8.40
N THR A 204 1.99 5.44 -9.53
CA THR A 204 1.09 6.59 -9.53
C THR A 204 -0.36 6.22 -9.22
N LEU A 205 -0.55 5.15 -8.48
CA LEU A 205 -1.80 4.72 -7.85
C LEU A 205 -1.48 3.82 -6.64
N ASP A 206 -2.49 3.54 -5.81
CA ASP A 206 -2.36 2.48 -4.79
C ASP A 206 -2.46 1.11 -5.45
N THR A 207 -1.42 0.30 -5.29
CA THR A 207 -1.30 -1.02 -5.94
C THR A 207 -2.28 -2.06 -5.43
N GLU A 208 -2.97 -1.80 -4.32
CA GLU A 208 -3.96 -2.72 -3.74
C GLU A 208 -5.40 -2.34 -4.11
N SER A 209 -5.77 -1.09 -3.90
CA SER A 209 -7.14 -0.62 -4.14
C SER A 209 -7.37 -0.06 -5.54
N GLY A 210 -6.30 0.27 -6.28
CA GLY A 210 -6.37 0.99 -7.54
C GLY A 210 -6.71 2.49 -7.38
N PHE A 211 -6.65 3.03 -6.14
CA PHE A 211 -6.96 4.44 -5.90
C PHE A 211 -5.97 5.35 -6.62
N THR A 212 -6.48 6.18 -7.54
CA THR A 212 -5.66 6.92 -8.51
C THR A 212 -5.10 8.25 -7.98
N ASP A 213 -5.68 8.84 -6.93
CA ASP A 213 -5.21 10.10 -6.34
C ASP A 213 -4.05 9.92 -5.35
N LEU A 214 -3.31 8.82 -5.46
CA LEU A 214 -2.19 8.48 -4.61
C LEU A 214 -0.93 8.19 -5.43
N VAL A 215 0.23 8.56 -4.88
CA VAL A 215 1.53 8.00 -5.27
C VAL A 215 2.00 7.08 -4.13
N PHE A 216 2.26 5.83 -4.46
CA PHE A 216 2.82 4.85 -3.55
C PHE A 216 4.31 4.68 -3.82
N ILE A 217 5.16 4.91 -2.83
CA ILE A 217 6.62 4.86 -2.96
C ILE A 217 7.17 3.83 -1.98
N THR A 218 8.03 2.93 -2.46
CA THR A 218 8.85 2.05 -1.61
C THR A 218 10.30 2.44 -1.69
N ALA A 219 11.02 2.27 -0.59
CA ALA A 219 12.42 2.67 -0.47
C ALA A 219 13.23 1.74 0.42
N SER A 220 14.46 1.45 0.03
CA SER A 220 15.43 0.74 0.86
C SER A 220 16.84 1.27 0.62
N TYR A 221 17.75 0.95 1.54
CA TYR A 221 19.17 1.25 1.35
C TYR A 221 19.78 0.39 0.24
N GLY A 222 20.77 0.93 -0.47
CA GLY A 222 21.54 0.21 -1.46
C GLY A 222 20.92 0.24 -2.87
N LEU A 223 21.32 -0.71 -3.68
CA LEU A 223 20.87 -0.87 -5.08
C LEU A 223 19.44 -1.41 -5.11
N GLY A 224 18.63 -0.94 -6.09
CA GLY A 224 17.20 -1.25 -6.23
C GLY A 224 16.87 -2.72 -6.45
N GLU A 225 17.84 -3.53 -6.83
CA GLU A 225 17.67 -4.97 -7.04
C GLU A 225 17.10 -5.68 -5.80
N ALA A 226 17.51 -5.27 -4.57
CA ALA A 226 16.98 -5.84 -3.33
C ALA A 226 15.47 -5.61 -3.16
N VAL A 227 14.95 -4.46 -3.60
CA VAL A 227 13.52 -4.12 -3.55
C VAL A 227 12.76 -4.89 -4.62
N VAL A 228 13.25 -4.87 -5.86
CA VAL A 228 12.60 -5.52 -7.02
C VAL A 228 12.54 -7.03 -6.86
N GLN A 229 13.59 -7.66 -6.34
CA GLN A 229 13.61 -9.10 -6.05
C GLN A 229 12.82 -9.49 -4.80
N GLY A 230 12.39 -8.52 -3.97
CA GLY A 230 11.69 -8.80 -2.71
C GLY A 230 12.59 -9.36 -1.61
N ALA A 231 13.91 -9.16 -1.73
CA ALA A 231 14.87 -9.61 -0.73
C ALA A 231 14.86 -8.79 0.56
N VAL A 232 14.16 -7.66 0.56
CA VAL A 232 14.08 -6.72 1.68
C VAL A 232 12.65 -6.25 1.91
N ASN A 233 12.31 -5.97 3.17
CA ASN A 233 11.06 -5.28 3.53
C ASN A 233 11.34 -3.78 3.54
N PRO A 234 10.91 -3.02 2.51
CA PRO A 234 11.25 -1.60 2.34
C PRO A 234 10.40 -0.69 3.23
N ASP A 235 10.82 0.57 3.37
CA ASP A 235 9.95 1.65 3.82
C ASP A 235 8.85 1.89 2.77
N GLU A 236 7.66 2.31 3.23
CA GLU A 236 6.52 2.63 2.36
C GLU A 236 6.03 4.05 2.65
N PHE A 237 5.71 4.80 1.60
CA PHE A 237 5.23 6.17 1.70
C PHE A 237 4.02 6.36 0.78
N TYR A 238 3.01 7.08 1.30
CA TYR A 238 1.76 7.36 0.60
C TYR A 238 1.60 8.86 0.44
N VAL A 239 1.62 9.34 -0.78
CA VAL A 239 1.55 10.78 -1.10
C VAL A 239 0.24 11.08 -1.82
N TYR A 240 -0.56 11.99 -1.27
CA TYR A 240 -1.85 12.38 -1.83
C TYR A 240 -1.66 13.44 -2.92
N LYS A 241 -1.95 13.10 -4.16
CA LYS A 241 -1.71 13.94 -5.34
C LYS A 241 -2.40 15.31 -5.30
N PRO A 242 -3.69 15.42 -4.88
CA PRO A 242 -4.33 16.74 -4.80
C PRO A 242 -3.66 17.68 -3.81
N ALA A 243 -3.19 17.21 -2.65
CA ALA A 243 -2.44 18.01 -1.70
C ALA A 243 -1.10 18.47 -2.29
N LEU A 244 -0.37 17.58 -2.97
CA LEU A 244 0.88 17.91 -3.64
C LEU A 244 0.70 18.99 -4.72
N LYS A 245 -0.32 18.84 -5.56
CA LYS A 245 -0.68 19.84 -6.58
C LYS A 245 -1.07 21.19 -5.99
N ALA A 246 -1.64 21.20 -4.78
CA ALA A 246 -2.00 22.41 -4.03
C ALA A 246 -0.85 23.03 -3.23
N GLY A 247 0.36 22.46 -3.27
CA GLY A 247 1.52 22.90 -2.48
C GLY A 247 1.33 22.73 -0.97
N LYS A 248 0.53 21.75 -0.56
CA LYS A 248 0.29 21.36 0.82
C LYS A 248 1.17 20.17 1.20
N ARG A 249 1.32 19.86 2.50
CA ARG A 249 1.97 18.63 2.96
C ARG A 249 1.21 17.43 2.38
N ALA A 250 1.86 16.72 1.48
CA ALA A 250 1.20 15.68 0.70
C ALA A 250 1.44 14.26 1.21
N LEU A 251 2.48 14.06 2.02
CA LEU A 251 2.78 12.77 2.65
C LEU A 251 1.73 12.48 3.73
N ILE A 252 0.79 11.57 3.42
CA ILE A 252 -0.33 11.23 4.30
C ILE A 252 -0.09 9.98 5.15
N LYS A 253 0.89 9.12 4.81
CA LYS A 253 1.23 7.93 5.61
C LYS A 253 2.65 7.47 5.28
N LYS A 254 3.36 6.97 6.31
CA LYS A 254 4.64 6.29 6.15
C LYS A 254 4.77 5.08 7.09
N ASN A 255 5.31 3.98 6.56
CA ASN A 255 5.57 2.74 7.29
C ASN A 255 7.06 2.44 7.26
N LEU A 256 7.65 2.17 8.41
CA LEU A 256 9.05 1.79 8.51
C LEU A 256 9.21 0.31 8.16
N GLY A 257 10.06 0.02 7.18
CA GLY A 257 10.45 -1.34 6.81
C GLY A 257 11.60 -1.88 7.66
N ALA A 258 11.75 -3.19 7.72
CA ALA A 258 12.86 -3.81 8.47
C ALA A 258 14.23 -3.53 7.83
N LYS A 259 14.31 -3.43 6.50
CA LYS A 259 15.52 -3.12 5.73
C LYS A 259 16.78 -3.84 6.23
N ALA A 260 16.65 -5.16 6.53
CA ALA A 260 17.71 -5.94 7.20
C ALA A 260 18.99 -6.03 6.37
N ILE A 261 18.86 -6.03 5.06
CA ILE A 261 19.98 -6.16 4.12
C ILE A 261 19.96 -5.06 3.06
N LYS A 262 21.12 -4.81 2.46
CA LYS A 262 21.27 -3.94 1.28
C LYS A 262 22.25 -4.54 0.30
N ILE A 263 22.10 -4.20 -0.98
CA ILE A 263 23.06 -4.58 -2.03
C ILE A 263 23.97 -3.38 -2.30
N VAL A 264 25.27 -3.63 -2.28
CA VAL A 264 26.32 -2.62 -2.50
C VAL A 264 27.30 -3.09 -3.57
N TYR A 265 28.18 -2.20 -4.02
CA TYR A 265 29.28 -2.62 -4.89
C TYR A 265 30.24 -3.56 -4.15
N SER A 266 30.72 -4.59 -4.84
CA SER A 266 31.74 -5.49 -4.29
C SER A 266 33.09 -4.78 -4.19
N ASP A 267 33.81 -5.01 -3.09
CA ASP A 267 35.16 -4.45 -2.88
C ASP A 267 36.20 -5.05 -3.82
N ASN A 268 35.97 -6.27 -4.33
CA ASN A 268 36.89 -6.95 -5.24
C ASN A 268 36.21 -7.47 -6.52
N PRO A 269 35.73 -6.57 -7.42
CA PRO A 269 34.98 -6.96 -8.61
C PRO A 269 35.86 -7.69 -9.67
N ALA A 270 37.17 -7.74 -9.49
CA ALA A 270 38.06 -8.44 -10.40
C ALA A 270 38.03 -9.97 -10.23
N GLU A 271 37.75 -10.45 -9.03
CA GLU A 271 37.84 -11.87 -8.63
C GLU A 271 36.47 -12.48 -8.22
N GLY A 272 35.40 -11.69 -8.26
CA GLY A 272 34.07 -12.11 -7.80
C GLY A 272 32.91 -11.36 -8.48
N PRO A 273 31.69 -11.49 -7.95
CA PRO A 273 30.53 -10.75 -8.44
C PRO A 273 30.73 -9.24 -8.26
N ASN A 274 30.12 -8.45 -9.15
CA ASN A 274 30.25 -6.97 -9.17
C ASN A 274 29.54 -6.28 -7.99
N ILE A 275 28.61 -6.99 -7.35
CA ILE A 275 27.80 -6.52 -6.23
C ILE A 275 27.82 -7.55 -5.10
N ALA A 276 27.55 -7.10 -3.89
CA ALA A 276 27.51 -7.93 -2.69
C ALA A 276 26.31 -7.56 -1.81
N THR A 277 25.68 -8.54 -1.19
CA THR A 277 24.66 -8.33 -0.16
C THR A 277 25.34 -8.19 1.19
N VAL A 278 24.98 -7.14 1.94
CA VAL A 278 25.52 -6.87 3.29
C VAL A 278 24.37 -6.50 4.22
N ASP A 279 24.57 -6.75 5.53
CA ASP A 279 23.60 -6.35 6.55
C ASP A 279 23.53 -4.83 6.70
N VAL A 280 22.34 -4.32 7.01
CA VAL A 280 22.14 -2.92 7.39
C VAL A 280 22.36 -2.80 8.89
N ALA A 281 23.09 -1.75 9.31
CA ALA A 281 23.29 -1.50 10.73
C ALA A 281 21.95 -1.28 11.46
N PRO A 282 21.75 -1.82 12.67
CA PRO A 282 20.48 -1.65 13.41
C PRO A 282 20.03 -0.20 13.60
N ALA A 283 20.99 0.73 13.73
CA ALA A 283 20.68 2.14 13.84
C ALA A 283 20.11 2.74 12.54
N ASP A 284 20.50 2.22 11.37
CA ASP A 284 20.00 2.67 10.07
C ASP A 284 18.66 1.98 9.74
N SER A 285 18.50 0.69 10.04
CA SER A 285 17.24 -0.03 9.82
C SER A 285 16.08 0.56 10.65
N ALA A 286 16.38 1.14 11.82
CA ALA A 286 15.43 1.83 12.68
C ALA A 286 15.05 3.26 12.23
N ARG A 287 15.48 3.70 11.03
CA ARG A 287 15.20 5.03 10.47
C ARG A 287 14.65 4.89 9.04
N PHE A 288 13.84 5.87 8.63
CA PHE A 288 13.45 5.98 7.23
C PHE A 288 14.68 6.30 6.36
N CYS A 289 14.77 5.65 5.20
CA CYS A 289 15.90 5.85 4.29
C CYS A 289 15.73 7.07 3.35
N LEU A 290 14.58 7.73 3.39
CA LEU A 290 14.25 8.99 2.70
C LEU A 290 13.77 10.04 3.71
N THR A 291 14.00 11.30 3.38
CA THR A 291 13.34 12.43 4.07
C THR A 291 11.96 12.69 3.47
N ASP A 292 11.10 13.41 4.20
CA ASP A 292 9.77 13.78 3.71
C ASP A 292 9.88 14.61 2.41
N GLU A 293 10.91 15.47 2.28
CA GLU A 293 11.20 16.28 1.08
C GLU A 293 11.61 15.41 -0.11
N ASP A 294 12.43 14.38 0.10
CA ASP A 294 12.79 13.42 -0.95
C ASP A 294 11.54 12.71 -1.49
N VAL A 295 10.64 12.30 -0.57
CA VAL A 295 9.39 11.61 -0.93
C VAL A 295 8.47 12.52 -1.75
N GLU A 296 8.27 13.76 -1.34
CA GLU A 296 7.44 14.72 -2.08
C GLU A 296 8.06 15.09 -3.43
N LEU A 297 9.39 15.18 -3.54
CA LEU A 297 10.08 15.40 -4.81
C LEU A 297 9.90 14.22 -5.77
N LEU A 298 10.04 12.97 -5.29
CA LEU A 298 9.77 11.77 -6.09
C LEU A 298 8.32 11.73 -6.57
N ALA A 299 7.38 12.03 -5.69
CA ALA A 299 5.97 12.13 -6.04
C ALA A 299 5.72 13.24 -7.08
N GLY A 300 6.43 14.36 -6.99
CA GLY A 300 6.39 15.41 -8.01
C GLY A 300 6.86 14.92 -9.38
N TYR A 301 7.97 14.19 -9.44
CA TYR A 301 8.44 13.56 -10.69
C TYR A 301 7.43 12.57 -11.26
N SER A 302 6.80 11.76 -10.40
CA SER A 302 5.80 10.77 -10.83
C SER A 302 4.57 11.43 -11.46
N LEU A 303 4.12 12.59 -10.96
CA LEU A 303 3.02 13.35 -11.55
C LEU A 303 3.37 13.87 -12.94
N ILE A 304 4.59 14.38 -13.12
CA ILE A 304 5.07 14.85 -14.44
C ILE A 304 5.05 13.70 -15.45
N ILE A 305 5.48 12.50 -15.01
CA ILE A 305 5.51 11.31 -15.86
C ILE A 305 4.08 10.84 -16.17
N GLU A 306 3.22 10.73 -15.16
CA GLU A 306 1.83 10.32 -15.36
C GLU A 306 1.09 11.26 -16.31
N ASP A 307 1.26 12.56 -16.14
CA ASP A 307 0.64 13.57 -17.02
C ASP A 307 1.18 13.45 -18.46
N HIS A 308 2.48 13.17 -18.65
CA HIS A 308 3.09 12.97 -19.97
C HIS A 308 2.55 11.73 -20.69
N TYR A 309 2.47 10.58 -19.98
CA TYR A 309 2.00 9.31 -20.57
C TYR A 309 0.47 9.18 -20.55
N GLY A 310 -0.25 9.99 -19.79
CA GLY A 310 -1.72 10.02 -19.70
C GLY A 310 -2.32 8.75 -19.09
N ARG A 311 -1.56 8.05 -18.24
CA ARG A 311 -1.97 6.80 -17.57
C ARG A 311 -1.15 6.53 -16.32
N PRO A 312 -1.64 5.65 -15.40
CA PRO A 312 -0.86 5.21 -14.25
C PRO A 312 0.46 4.56 -14.64
N MET A 313 1.49 4.84 -13.85
CA MET A 313 2.86 4.43 -14.13
C MET A 313 3.50 3.68 -12.95
N ASP A 314 4.39 2.74 -13.30
CA ASP A 314 5.35 2.04 -12.45
C ASP A 314 6.75 2.59 -12.76
N ILE A 315 7.45 3.11 -11.74
CA ILE A 315 8.67 3.89 -11.92
C ILE A 315 9.77 3.41 -10.96
N GLU A 316 10.93 3.03 -11.49
CA GLU A 316 12.13 2.74 -10.70
C GLU A 316 12.93 4.04 -10.48
N TRP A 317 13.40 4.23 -9.25
CA TRP A 317 14.19 5.42 -8.87
C TRP A 317 15.38 5.07 -7.99
N ALA A 318 16.38 5.97 -7.95
CA ALA A 318 17.54 5.86 -7.07
C ALA A 318 18.01 7.25 -6.61
N LYS A 319 18.52 7.32 -5.37
CA LYS A 319 19.23 8.48 -4.82
C LYS A 319 20.72 8.24 -4.91
N ASP A 320 21.46 9.20 -5.46
CA ASP A 320 22.91 9.12 -5.54
C ASP A 320 23.55 9.58 -4.24
N GLY A 321 24.38 8.73 -3.63
CA GLY A 321 25.06 9.04 -2.37
C GLY A 321 26.25 10.00 -2.50
N LYS A 322 26.65 10.36 -3.75
CA LYS A 322 27.72 11.33 -3.99
C LYS A 322 27.21 12.75 -4.13
N ASP A 323 26.15 12.94 -4.92
CA ASP A 323 25.59 14.27 -5.20
C ASP A 323 24.27 14.54 -4.45
N GLY A 324 23.69 13.52 -3.82
CA GLY A 324 22.44 13.59 -3.08
C GLY A 324 21.19 13.73 -3.94
N GLN A 325 21.30 13.62 -5.27
CA GLN A 325 20.19 13.84 -6.20
C GLN A 325 19.38 12.55 -6.43
N LEU A 326 18.11 12.74 -6.75
CA LEU A 326 17.19 11.67 -7.14
C LEU A 326 17.19 11.49 -8.65
N TYR A 327 17.25 10.25 -9.10
CA TYR A 327 17.25 9.86 -10.50
C TYR A 327 16.17 8.82 -10.78
N LEU A 328 15.54 8.91 -11.93
CA LEU A 328 14.62 7.90 -12.43
C LEU A 328 15.37 6.94 -13.35
N LEU A 329 15.18 5.65 -13.10
CA LEU A 329 15.92 4.59 -13.77
C LEU A 329 15.10 3.88 -14.84
N GLN A 330 13.77 3.87 -14.69
CA GLN A 330 12.83 3.26 -15.64
C GLN A 330 11.43 3.81 -15.35
N ALA A 331 10.59 3.93 -16.38
CA ALA A 331 9.17 4.17 -16.24
C ALA A 331 8.40 3.28 -17.24
N ARG A 332 7.32 2.64 -16.78
CA ARG A 332 6.43 1.82 -17.60
C ARG A 332 4.97 1.97 -17.18
N PRO A 333 4.00 1.72 -18.07
CA PRO A 333 2.59 1.71 -17.69
C PRO A 333 2.30 0.69 -16.59
N GLU A 334 1.50 1.07 -15.61
CA GLU A 334 0.91 0.13 -14.67
C GLU A 334 -0.24 -0.62 -15.37
N THR A 335 -0.26 -1.96 -15.28
CA THR A 335 -1.18 -2.79 -16.07
C THR A 335 -2.10 -3.69 -15.25
N VAL A 336 -1.89 -3.81 -13.95
CA VAL A 336 -2.62 -4.75 -13.09
C VAL A 336 -3.91 -4.12 -12.57
N GLN A 337 -3.81 -2.99 -11.89
CA GLN A 337 -4.97 -2.34 -11.27
C GLN A 337 -5.77 -1.45 -12.25
N SER A 338 -5.13 -0.92 -13.27
CA SER A 338 -5.81 -0.12 -14.30
C SER A 338 -6.86 -0.89 -15.13
N ARG A 339 -6.90 -2.24 -15.02
CA ARG A 339 -7.88 -3.11 -15.69
C ARG A 339 -9.12 -3.44 -14.85
N ASN A 340 -9.13 -3.11 -13.55
CA ASN A 340 -10.24 -3.45 -12.67
C ASN A 340 -11.45 -2.58 -13.00
N GLY A 341 -12.50 -3.24 -13.52
CA GLY A 341 -13.78 -2.63 -13.90
C GLY A 341 -14.69 -2.41 -12.67
N THR A 342 -15.92 -2.03 -12.93
CA THR A 342 -17.00 -1.65 -12.01
C THR A 342 -17.53 -2.76 -11.09
N THR A 343 -16.86 -3.91 -11.01
CA THR A 343 -17.24 -5.05 -10.17
C THR A 343 -16.23 -5.26 -9.05
N ILE A 344 -16.68 -5.19 -7.81
CA ILE A 344 -15.86 -5.46 -6.62
C ILE A 344 -16.06 -6.90 -6.17
N GLN A 345 -14.96 -7.65 -6.00
CA GLN A 345 -14.96 -8.95 -5.32
C GLN A 345 -14.57 -8.73 -3.85
N ARG A 346 -15.43 -9.15 -2.94
CA ARG A 346 -15.22 -9.04 -1.51
C ARG A 346 -15.14 -10.42 -0.88
N PHE A 347 -14.14 -10.60 -0.01
CA PHE A 347 -13.97 -11.82 0.77
C PHE A 347 -14.19 -11.52 2.26
N ILE A 348 -15.00 -12.33 2.93
CA ILE A 348 -15.36 -12.17 4.34
C ILE A 348 -15.04 -13.47 5.07
N LEU A 349 -14.09 -13.41 6.00
CA LEU A 349 -13.76 -14.54 6.85
C LEU A 349 -14.84 -14.70 7.93
N LYS A 350 -15.48 -15.88 8.01
CA LYS A 350 -16.58 -16.13 8.97
C LYS A 350 -16.09 -16.40 10.39
N ASN A 351 -14.97 -17.05 10.53
CA ASN A 351 -14.39 -17.43 11.81
C ASN A 351 -12.88 -17.24 11.78
N ARG A 352 -12.29 -16.96 12.94
CA ARG A 352 -10.83 -16.87 13.11
C ARG A 352 -10.33 -18.07 13.92
N SER A 353 -9.10 -18.49 13.67
CA SER A 353 -8.39 -19.49 14.46
C SER A 353 -7.04 -18.96 14.92
N LYS A 354 -6.16 -19.83 15.40
CA LYS A 354 -4.80 -19.45 15.79
C LYS A 354 -4.05 -18.89 14.58
N VAL A 355 -3.54 -17.66 14.69
CA VAL A 355 -2.60 -17.07 13.74
C VAL A 355 -1.26 -17.79 13.83
N LEU A 356 -0.74 -18.24 12.70
CA LEU A 356 0.55 -18.91 12.57
C LEU A 356 1.62 -17.96 12.06
N ALA A 357 1.27 -17.03 11.17
CA ALA A 357 2.14 -15.97 10.68
C ALA A 357 1.32 -14.75 10.28
N GLU A 358 1.96 -13.59 10.29
CA GLU A 358 1.40 -12.33 9.82
C GLU A 358 2.42 -11.57 8.98
N GLY A 359 1.95 -10.74 8.05
CA GLY A 359 2.80 -9.95 7.15
C GLY A 359 1.98 -8.98 6.31
N ARG A 360 2.56 -8.41 5.26
CA ARG A 360 1.85 -7.52 4.35
C ARG A 360 0.85 -8.27 3.48
N SER A 361 -0.36 -7.79 3.44
CA SER A 361 -1.49 -8.30 2.66
C SER A 361 -1.36 -7.91 1.18
N ILE A 362 -1.52 -8.89 0.28
CA ILE A 362 -1.50 -8.71 -1.16
C ILE A 362 -2.75 -9.36 -1.76
N GLY A 363 -3.45 -8.63 -2.64
CA GLY A 363 -4.55 -9.17 -3.45
C GLY A 363 -5.90 -9.27 -2.76
N ARG A 364 -6.05 -8.83 -1.51
CA ARG A 364 -7.30 -8.66 -0.74
C ARG A 364 -8.28 -9.84 -0.81
N ARG A 365 -7.77 -11.05 -0.99
CA ARG A 365 -8.52 -12.31 -1.13
C ARG A 365 -8.24 -13.24 0.04
N ILE A 366 -8.99 -14.33 0.07
CA ILE A 366 -8.77 -15.44 1.00
C ILE A 366 -8.51 -16.69 0.17
N GLY A 367 -7.47 -17.46 0.56
CA GLY A 367 -7.16 -18.75 -0.04
C GLY A 367 -6.95 -19.81 1.03
N THR A 368 -7.40 -21.03 0.77
CA THR A 368 -7.26 -22.17 1.69
C THR A 368 -6.54 -23.32 1.02
N GLY A 369 -5.66 -24.00 1.72
CA GLY A 369 -4.92 -25.13 1.16
C GLY A 369 -4.00 -25.78 2.17
N ASN A 370 -3.31 -26.85 1.72
CA ASN A 370 -2.27 -27.47 2.51
C ASN A 370 -0.93 -26.77 2.25
N VAL A 371 -0.19 -26.56 3.30
CA VAL A 371 1.12 -25.88 3.23
C VAL A 371 2.13 -26.73 2.48
N ARG A 372 2.90 -26.09 1.62
CA ARG A 372 4.16 -26.61 1.04
C ARG A 372 5.28 -25.63 1.36
N VAL A 373 6.12 -26.02 2.31
CA VAL A 373 7.35 -25.29 2.58
C VAL A 373 8.37 -25.64 1.51
N ILE A 374 8.83 -24.64 0.78
CA ILE A 374 9.75 -24.79 -0.33
C ILE A 374 11.02 -23.98 -0.04
N ASP A 375 12.10 -24.70 0.24
CA ASP A 375 13.41 -24.10 0.52
C ASP A 375 14.30 -24.02 -0.72
N LYS A 376 14.07 -24.87 -1.71
CA LYS A 376 14.87 -24.96 -2.93
C LYS A 376 14.00 -25.14 -4.18
N ILE A 377 14.52 -24.68 -5.31
CA ILE A 377 13.85 -24.78 -6.62
C ILE A 377 13.52 -26.23 -6.98
N GLU A 378 14.39 -27.17 -6.63
CA GLU A 378 14.18 -28.59 -6.90
C GLU A 378 12.96 -29.20 -6.18
N ASP A 379 12.50 -28.57 -5.09
CA ASP A 379 11.35 -29.01 -4.31
C ASP A 379 10.00 -28.51 -4.88
N MET A 380 10.01 -27.65 -5.88
CA MET A 380 8.80 -27.09 -6.50
C MET A 380 7.85 -28.12 -7.06
N ASN A 381 8.35 -29.28 -7.50
CA ASN A 381 7.53 -30.38 -7.99
C ASN A 381 6.58 -30.99 -6.95
N ARG A 382 6.79 -30.69 -5.66
CA ARG A 382 5.93 -31.11 -4.55
C ARG A 382 4.62 -30.32 -4.48
N VAL A 383 4.55 -29.12 -5.08
CA VAL A 383 3.37 -28.27 -5.05
C VAL A 383 2.27 -28.81 -5.94
N GLN A 384 1.11 -29.08 -5.36
CA GLN A 384 -0.10 -29.49 -6.07
C GLN A 384 -1.05 -28.31 -6.24
N ARG A 385 -2.00 -28.47 -7.15
CA ARG A 385 -3.02 -27.46 -7.35
C ARG A 385 -3.86 -27.25 -6.10
N GLY A 386 -3.94 -26.02 -5.62
CA GLY A 386 -4.66 -25.64 -4.40
C GLY A 386 -3.82 -25.69 -3.12
N ASP A 387 -2.52 -25.97 -3.19
CA ASP A 387 -1.62 -25.86 -2.06
C ASP A 387 -1.29 -24.38 -1.74
N VAL A 388 -0.88 -24.12 -0.51
CA VAL A 388 -0.34 -22.83 -0.06
C VAL A 388 1.18 -22.91 -0.04
N ILE A 389 1.84 -22.11 -0.86
CA ILE A 389 3.30 -22.04 -0.90
C ILE A 389 3.80 -21.21 0.26
N VAL A 390 4.75 -21.73 1.03
CA VAL A 390 5.49 -21.02 2.09
C VAL A 390 6.97 -21.07 1.75
N ALA A 391 7.61 -19.92 1.62
CA ALA A 391 9.01 -19.81 1.21
C ALA A 391 9.72 -18.65 1.91
N ASP A 392 11.06 -18.65 1.91
CA ASP A 392 11.83 -17.49 2.39
C ASP A 392 11.59 -16.27 1.48
N MET A 393 11.73 -16.45 0.18
CA MET A 393 11.39 -15.49 -0.87
C MET A 393 11.10 -16.22 -2.17
N THR A 394 10.49 -15.57 -3.14
CA THR A 394 10.31 -16.13 -4.50
C THR A 394 11.09 -15.32 -5.52
N ASP A 395 11.52 -15.96 -6.57
CA ASP A 395 12.12 -15.34 -7.76
C ASP A 395 11.30 -15.70 -9.01
N PRO A 396 11.58 -15.10 -10.19
CA PRO A 396 10.81 -15.35 -11.39
C PRO A 396 10.73 -16.82 -11.87
N ASN A 397 11.60 -17.70 -11.42
CA ASN A 397 11.54 -19.13 -11.75
C ASN A 397 10.38 -19.88 -11.06
N TRP A 398 9.76 -19.24 -10.05
CA TRP A 398 8.64 -19.81 -9.30
C TRP A 398 7.29 -19.66 -10.00
N GLU A 399 7.18 -18.84 -11.04
CA GLU A 399 5.91 -18.53 -11.71
C GLU A 399 5.09 -19.79 -12.13
N PRO A 400 5.70 -20.84 -12.72
CA PRO A 400 4.95 -22.06 -13.11
C PRO A 400 4.30 -22.78 -11.94
N VAL A 401 4.92 -22.69 -10.76
CA VAL A 401 4.42 -23.32 -9.53
C VAL A 401 3.40 -22.43 -8.84
N MET A 402 3.64 -21.13 -8.81
CA MET A 402 2.72 -20.15 -8.23
C MET A 402 1.34 -20.17 -8.90
N LYS A 403 1.27 -20.49 -10.21
CA LYS A 403 -0.01 -20.69 -10.95
C LYS A 403 -0.89 -21.82 -10.41
N ARG A 404 -0.31 -22.76 -9.66
CA ARG A 404 -1.04 -23.88 -9.04
C ARG A 404 -1.48 -23.57 -7.61
N ALA A 405 -0.88 -22.56 -6.97
CA ALA A 405 -1.10 -22.23 -5.59
C ALA A 405 -2.49 -21.62 -5.34
N ALA A 406 -3.05 -21.88 -4.18
CA ALA A 406 -4.22 -21.18 -3.65
C ALA A 406 -3.83 -19.88 -2.94
N ALA A 407 -2.61 -19.79 -2.42
CA ALA A 407 -2.04 -18.62 -1.77
C ALA A 407 -0.51 -18.73 -1.68
N ILE A 408 0.15 -17.60 -1.41
CA ILE A 408 1.60 -17.51 -1.24
C ILE A 408 1.91 -16.83 0.08
N VAL A 409 2.93 -17.34 0.79
CA VAL A 409 3.44 -16.76 2.04
C VAL A 409 4.95 -16.68 1.96
N THR A 410 5.54 -15.51 2.25
CA THR A 410 6.99 -15.34 2.23
C THR A 410 7.52 -14.68 3.49
N ASN A 411 8.72 -15.10 3.94
CA ASN A 411 9.41 -14.47 5.06
C ASN A 411 9.83 -13.05 4.71
N ARG A 412 10.30 -12.83 3.49
CA ARG A 412 10.82 -11.55 3.01
C ARG A 412 9.98 -10.98 1.89
N GLY A 413 10.09 -9.66 1.69
CA GLY A 413 9.45 -8.93 0.61
C GLY A 413 8.43 -7.91 1.09
N GLY A 414 8.16 -6.93 0.25
CA GLY A 414 7.13 -5.91 0.40
C GLY A 414 6.10 -5.98 -0.73
N ARG A 415 5.24 -4.98 -0.83
CA ARG A 415 4.16 -4.91 -1.83
C ARG A 415 4.62 -4.91 -3.28
N THR A 416 5.89 -4.68 -3.52
CA THR A 416 6.49 -4.59 -4.86
C THR A 416 7.42 -5.75 -5.19
N CYS A 417 7.53 -6.75 -4.30
CA CYS A 417 8.34 -7.93 -4.54
C CYS A 417 7.73 -8.85 -5.61
N HIS A 418 8.53 -9.76 -6.14
CA HIS A 418 8.09 -10.72 -7.15
C HIS A 418 6.84 -11.51 -6.73
N ALA A 419 6.82 -12.05 -5.48
CA ALA A 419 5.65 -12.75 -4.95
C ALA A 419 4.38 -11.89 -5.01
N ALA A 420 4.49 -10.61 -4.66
CA ALA A 420 3.38 -9.66 -4.66
C ALA A 420 2.87 -9.36 -6.08
N ILE A 421 3.78 -9.13 -7.04
CA ILE A 421 3.44 -8.86 -8.44
C ILE A 421 2.71 -10.05 -9.05
N ILE A 422 3.28 -11.24 -8.94
CA ILE A 422 2.68 -12.46 -9.51
C ILE A 422 1.36 -12.83 -8.82
N ALA A 423 1.26 -12.65 -7.50
CA ALA A 423 -0.01 -12.89 -6.78
C ALA A 423 -1.14 -11.99 -7.32
N ARG A 424 -0.87 -10.71 -7.61
CA ARG A 424 -1.84 -9.80 -8.24
C ARG A 424 -2.20 -10.23 -9.65
N GLU A 425 -1.23 -10.57 -10.48
CA GLU A 425 -1.45 -11.05 -11.85
C GLU A 425 -2.27 -12.33 -11.89
N LEU A 426 -2.00 -13.29 -10.99
CA LEU A 426 -2.74 -14.54 -10.87
C LEU A 426 -4.07 -14.40 -10.14
N GLY A 427 -4.30 -13.26 -9.46
CA GLY A 427 -5.50 -13.02 -8.66
C GLY A 427 -5.61 -13.95 -7.43
N ILE A 428 -4.50 -14.31 -6.79
CA ILE A 428 -4.45 -15.11 -5.56
C ILE A 428 -3.95 -14.27 -4.38
N PRO A 429 -4.34 -14.58 -3.13
CA PRO A 429 -3.82 -13.86 -1.97
C PRO A 429 -2.35 -14.19 -1.71
N ALA A 430 -1.58 -13.20 -1.28
CA ALA A 430 -0.26 -13.46 -0.72
C ALA A 430 -0.03 -12.65 0.56
N VAL A 431 0.71 -13.25 1.50
CA VAL A 431 1.19 -12.59 2.72
C VAL A 431 2.71 -12.57 2.66
N VAL A 432 3.28 -11.38 2.56
CA VAL A 432 4.72 -11.21 2.36
C VAL A 432 5.36 -10.48 3.55
N GLY A 433 6.65 -10.75 3.78
CA GLY A 433 7.37 -10.11 4.88
C GLY A 433 7.03 -10.68 6.27
N CYS A 434 6.68 -11.95 6.35
CA CYS A 434 6.30 -12.61 7.62
C CYS A 434 7.47 -12.86 8.59
N GLY A 435 8.71 -12.71 8.15
CA GLY A 435 9.91 -12.93 8.99
C GLY A 435 10.28 -14.41 9.16
N THR A 436 9.43 -15.20 9.81
CA THR A 436 9.74 -16.57 10.27
C THR A 436 8.71 -17.63 9.84
N ALA A 437 7.88 -17.35 8.84
CA ALA A 437 6.81 -18.25 8.42
C ALA A 437 7.29 -19.66 8.04
N THR A 438 8.46 -19.79 7.41
CA THR A 438 9.06 -21.08 7.07
C THR A 438 9.43 -21.93 8.29
N ASP A 439 9.72 -21.30 9.41
CA ASP A 439 10.09 -21.97 10.66
C ASP A 439 8.85 -22.30 11.52
N GLU A 440 7.82 -21.45 11.48
CA GLU A 440 6.64 -21.54 12.33
C GLU A 440 5.51 -22.37 11.73
N ILE A 441 5.44 -22.45 10.39
CA ILE A 441 4.38 -23.16 9.70
C ILE A 441 4.90 -24.52 9.22
N ALA A 442 4.35 -25.61 9.78
CA ALA A 442 4.76 -26.95 9.41
C ALA A 442 4.25 -27.34 8.01
N ASP A 443 5.09 -28.04 7.24
CA ASP A 443 4.73 -28.61 5.94
C ASP A 443 3.53 -29.56 6.03
N GLY A 444 2.62 -29.50 5.07
CA GLY A 444 1.46 -30.38 4.93
C GLY A 444 0.26 -30.04 5.80
N ILE A 445 0.30 -29.06 6.69
CA ILE A 445 -0.87 -28.68 7.50
C ILE A 445 -1.86 -27.86 6.69
N PRO A 446 -3.18 -27.97 6.97
CA PRO A 446 -4.17 -27.08 6.36
C PRO A 446 -4.10 -25.68 6.98
N VAL A 447 -4.20 -24.66 6.12
CA VAL A 447 -4.21 -23.26 6.54
C VAL A 447 -5.20 -22.44 5.71
N THR A 448 -5.54 -21.27 6.24
CA THR A 448 -6.25 -20.20 5.54
C THR A 448 -5.38 -18.96 5.50
N VAL A 449 -5.10 -18.46 4.33
CA VAL A 449 -4.38 -17.21 4.10
C VAL A 449 -5.41 -16.12 3.82
N SER A 450 -5.52 -15.16 4.73
CA SER A 450 -6.47 -14.06 4.65
C SER A 450 -5.74 -12.75 4.36
N CYS A 451 -6.04 -12.15 3.23
CA CYS A 451 -5.65 -10.80 2.85
C CYS A 451 -6.85 -9.84 2.85
N ALA A 452 -7.99 -10.26 3.42
CA ALA A 452 -9.23 -9.49 3.42
C ALA A 452 -9.41 -8.57 4.65
N GLU A 453 -8.40 -8.46 5.52
CA GLU A 453 -8.54 -7.80 6.83
C GLU A 453 -7.82 -6.44 6.92
N GLY A 454 -7.24 -5.99 5.84
CA GLY A 454 -6.53 -4.69 5.76
C GLY A 454 -5.12 -4.83 5.18
N ASP A 455 -4.22 -3.95 5.57
CA ASP A 455 -2.82 -3.96 5.13
C ASP A 455 -2.01 -5.13 5.68
N GLU A 456 -2.47 -5.74 6.76
CA GLU A 456 -1.89 -6.95 7.32
C GLU A 456 -2.64 -8.17 6.81
N GLY A 457 -1.88 -9.16 6.37
CA GLY A 457 -2.36 -10.48 5.99
C GLY A 457 -2.05 -11.50 7.07
N TYR A 458 -2.92 -12.47 7.23
CA TYR A 458 -2.83 -13.49 8.27
C TYR A 458 -2.84 -14.88 7.70
N VAL A 459 -2.02 -15.76 8.28
CA VAL A 459 -2.06 -17.20 8.02
C VAL A 459 -2.69 -17.87 9.23
N TYR A 460 -3.92 -18.34 9.07
CA TYR A 460 -4.68 -19.03 10.11
C TYR A 460 -4.52 -20.54 10.03
N LYS A 461 -4.48 -21.20 11.19
CA LYS A 461 -4.46 -22.66 11.26
C LYS A 461 -5.81 -23.25 10.85
N GLY A 462 -5.80 -24.23 9.93
CA GLY A 462 -6.99 -24.92 9.43
C GLY A 462 -7.63 -24.24 8.21
N MET A 463 -8.51 -24.97 7.54
CA MET A 463 -9.34 -24.45 6.46
C MET A 463 -10.59 -23.81 7.08
N LEU A 464 -10.63 -22.49 7.03
CA LEU A 464 -11.72 -21.69 7.60
C LEU A 464 -12.76 -21.35 6.53
N ASP A 465 -14.01 -21.25 6.94
CA ASP A 465 -15.09 -20.83 6.05
C ASP A 465 -15.01 -19.33 5.79
N PHE A 466 -15.15 -18.95 4.52
CA PHE A 466 -15.26 -17.58 4.09
C PHE A 466 -16.35 -17.43 3.03
N GLU A 467 -16.83 -16.23 2.87
CA GLU A 467 -17.82 -15.84 1.86
C GLU A 467 -17.15 -14.98 0.78
N GLN A 468 -17.52 -15.21 -0.46
CA GLN A 468 -17.12 -14.37 -1.59
C GLN A 468 -18.38 -13.67 -2.12
N GLN A 469 -18.36 -12.34 -2.12
CA GLN A 469 -19.42 -11.51 -2.67
C GLN A 469 -18.90 -10.81 -3.94
N GLN A 470 -19.72 -10.80 -4.97
CA GLN A 470 -19.46 -10.03 -6.18
C GLN A 470 -20.46 -8.88 -6.25
N ILE A 471 -19.97 -7.66 -6.29
CA ILE A 471 -20.77 -6.44 -6.22
C ILE A 471 -20.61 -5.68 -7.53
N GLU A 472 -21.72 -5.56 -8.29
CA GLU A 472 -21.79 -4.69 -9.46
C GLU A 472 -22.24 -3.29 -9.03
N LEU A 473 -21.42 -2.28 -9.28
CA LEU A 473 -21.66 -0.90 -8.83
C LEU A 473 -22.37 -0.04 -9.87
N ASP A 474 -22.48 -0.52 -11.11
CA ASP A 474 -23.12 0.20 -12.20
C ASP A 474 -24.65 0.22 -12.00
N ASN A 475 -25.24 1.42 -12.06
CA ASN A 475 -26.68 1.61 -12.02
C ASN A 475 -27.38 1.33 -10.67
N LEU A 476 -26.79 1.74 -9.56
CA LEU A 476 -27.52 1.71 -8.29
C LEU A 476 -28.71 2.65 -8.30
N PRO A 477 -29.87 2.21 -7.80
CA PRO A 477 -31.07 3.05 -7.74
C PRO A 477 -30.90 4.19 -6.74
N GLU A 478 -31.58 5.31 -6.99
CA GLU A 478 -31.63 6.42 -6.05
C GLU A 478 -32.37 6.03 -4.76
N ILE A 479 -31.88 6.52 -3.63
CA ILE A 479 -32.47 6.34 -2.31
C ILE A 479 -32.64 7.70 -1.60
N PRO A 480 -33.62 7.84 -0.70
CA PRO A 480 -33.97 9.13 -0.10
C PRO A 480 -33.09 9.56 1.08
N VAL A 481 -31.96 8.86 1.33
CA VAL A 481 -31.07 9.08 2.48
C VAL A 481 -29.63 8.93 2.02
N LYS A 482 -28.72 9.66 2.66
CA LYS A 482 -27.29 9.51 2.43
C LYS A 482 -26.76 8.29 3.17
N ILE A 483 -26.18 7.32 2.45
CA ILE A 483 -25.44 6.23 3.07
C ILE A 483 -23.99 6.69 3.26
N MET A 484 -23.54 6.66 4.49
CA MET A 484 -22.17 6.94 4.90
C MET A 484 -21.54 5.66 5.48
N MET A 485 -20.27 5.69 5.81
CA MET A 485 -19.58 4.52 6.33
C MET A 485 -19.08 4.71 7.75
N ASN A 486 -19.04 3.61 8.50
CA ASN A 486 -18.30 3.48 9.75
C ASN A 486 -16.91 2.93 9.43
N ILE A 487 -15.86 3.71 9.67
CA ILE A 487 -14.47 3.32 9.43
C ILE A 487 -13.73 3.27 10.75
N ALA A 488 -13.17 2.11 11.07
CA ALA A 488 -12.29 1.93 12.22
C ALA A 488 -10.83 1.78 11.78
N ASN A 489 -10.57 1.02 10.70
CA ASN A 489 -9.23 0.76 10.18
C ASN A 489 -8.91 1.69 9.00
N PRO A 490 -7.96 2.65 9.13
CA PRO A 490 -7.56 3.54 8.05
C PRO A 490 -6.97 2.81 6.83
N ASP A 491 -6.35 1.65 7.03
CA ASP A 491 -5.69 0.88 5.96
C ASP A 491 -6.67 0.39 4.90
N ARG A 492 -7.95 0.31 5.26
CA ARG A 492 -9.03 -0.10 4.35
C ARG A 492 -9.81 1.06 3.74
N ALA A 493 -9.44 2.29 4.04
CA ALA A 493 -10.19 3.46 3.61
C ALA A 493 -10.28 3.57 2.08
N PHE A 494 -9.15 3.38 1.38
CA PHE A 494 -9.10 3.44 -0.09
C PHE A 494 -9.92 2.33 -0.77
N ASP A 495 -10.03 1.18 -0.12
CA ASP A 495 -10.84 0.05 -0.58
C ASP A 495 -12.34 0.35 -0.42
N PHE A 496 -12.71 0.82 0.77
CA PHE A 496 -14.10 1.13 1.07
C PHE A 496 -14.63 2.34 0.31
N ALA A 497 -13.76 3.28 -0.07
CA ALA A 497 -14.16 4.43 -0.89
C ALA A 497 -14.72 4.01 -2.26
N ASN A 498 -14.38 2.83 -2.75
CA ASN A 498 -14.94 2.28 -3.99
C ASN A 498 -16.38 1.78 -3.85
N LEU A 499 -16.90 1.59 -2.60
CA LEU A 499 -18.30 1.27 -2.37
C LEU A 499 -19.18 2.53 -2.53
N PRO A 500 -20.46 2.37 -2.89
CA PRO A 500 -21.37 3.51 -2.99
C PRO A 500 -21.54 4.18 -1.64
N ASN A 501 -21.21 5.47 -1.57
CA ASN A 501 -21.23 6.21 -0.30
C ASN A 501 -21.38 7.73 -0.50
N SER A 502 -21.70 8.42 0.58
CA SER A 502 -21.73 9.87 0.70
C SER A 502 -20.71 10.38 1.73
N GLY A 503 -19.67 9.62 2.03
CA GLY A 503 -18.63 9.94 2.98
C GLY A 503 -18.58 9.02 4.20
N VAL A 504 -17.93 9.47 5.25
CA VAL A 504 -17.72 8.72 6.51
C VAL A 504 -18.47 9.42 7.64
N GLY A 505 -19.49 8.75 8.20
CA GLY A 505 -20.27 9.30 9.30
C GLY A 505 -19.67 8.98 10.68
N LEU A 506 -18.75 8.02 10.75
CA LEU A 506 -17.99 7.73 11.96
C LEU A 506 -16.60 7.19 11.63
N ALA A 507 -15.57 7.99 11.80
CA ALA A 507 -14.18 7.54 11.88
C ALA A 507 -13.75 7.49 13.36
N ARG A 508 -13.29 6.31 13.81
CA ARG A 508 -12.94 6.05 15.22
C ARG A 508 -11.44 6.18 15.45
N LEU A 509 -11.04 7.16 16.27
CA LEU A 509 -9.62 7.37 16.63
C LEU A 509 -9.05 6.25 17.51
N GLU A 510 -9.89 5.59 18.30
CA GLU A 510 -9.49 4.53 19.24
C GLU A 510 -8.75 3.40 18.53
N PHE A 511 -9.15 3.06 17.32
CA PHE A 511 -8.47 2.03 16.55
C PHE A 511 -7.03 2.44 16.22
N ILE A 512 -6.84 3.69 15.77
CA ILE A 512 -5.51 4.24 15.43
C ILE A 512 -4.65 4.31 16.69
N ILE A 513 -5.20 4.85 17.78
CA ILE A 513 -4.47 5.00 19.05
C ILE A 513 -4.09 3.64 19.63
N ASN A 514 -5.00 2.67 19.63
CA ASN A 514 -4.77 1.35 20.22
C ASN A 514 -3.81 0.50 19.38
N ARG A 515 -4.01 0.45 18.06
CA ARG A 515 -3.28 -0.48 17.18
C ARG A 515 -2.00 0.11 16.61
N THR A 516 -2.05 1.36 16.15
CA THR A 516 -0.90 1.98 15.46
C THR A 516 0.04 2.68 16.43
N ILE A 517 -0.50 3.39 17.43
CA ILE A 517 0.30 4.09 18.43
C ILE A 517 0.65 3.17 19.61
N GLY A 518 -0.35 2.51 20.21
CA GLY A 518 -0.18 1.53 21.29
C GLY A 518 0.27 2.10 22.64
N VAL A 519 0.55 3.41 22.73
CA VAL A 519 1.11 4.09 23.90
C VAL A 519 0.13 5.11 24.45
N HIS A 520 0.01 5.18 25.77
CA HIS A 520 -0.81 6.19 26.45
C HIS A 520 -0.26 7.59 26.16
N PRO A 521 -1.09 8.58 25.73
CA PRO A 521 -0.58 9.90 25.34
C PRO A 521 0.18 10.60 26.47
N LYS A 522 -0.23 10.45 27.73
CA LYS A 522 0.49 11.04 28.88
C LYS A 522 1.85 10.38 29.12
N ALA A 523 2.02 9.10 28.76
CA ALA A 523 3.31 8.44 28.81
C ALA A 523 4.29 9.02 27.78
N LEU A 524 3.82 9.47 26.63
CA LEU A 524 4.64 10.16 25.64
C LEU A 524 4.99 11.59 26.06
N LEU A 525 4.04 12.32 26.67
CA LEU A 525 4.27 13.66 27.22
C LEU A 525 5.27 13.66 28.39
N GLU A 526 5.22 12.62 29.21
CA GLU A 526 6.08 12.48 30.40
C GLU A 526 7.17 11.42 30.24
N PHE A 527 7.62 11.19 29.00
CA PHE A 527 8.53 10.11 28.64
C PHE A 527 9.75 9.97 29.54
N ASP A 528 10.40 11.10 29.89
CA ASP A 528 11.61 11.12 30.73
C ASP A 528 11.34 10.72 32.19
N LYS A 529 10.09 10.75 32.65
CA LYS A 529 9.68 10.37 34.01
C LYS A 529 9.35 8.88 34.15
N LEU A 530 9.29 8.16 33.04
CA LEU A 530 8.91 6.74 33.00
C LEU A 530 10.07 5.85 33.50
N ARG A 531 9.72 4.64 33.93
CA ARG A 531 10.69 3.59 34.22
C ARG A 531 11.49 3.22 32.95
N PRO A 532 12.78 2.85 33.09
CA PRO A 532 13.64 2.55 31.94
C PRO A 532 13.12 1.42 31.03
N ASP A 533 12.45 0.41 31.59
CA ASP A 533 11.85 -0.70 30.83
C ASP A 533 10.71 -0.21 29.94
N VAL A 534 9.84 0.66 30.47
CA VAL A 534 8.75 1.28 29.71
C VAL A 534 9.29 2.22 28.63
N GLN A 535 10.30 3.03 28.98
CA GLN A 535 10.97 3.91 28.00
C GLN A 535 11.55 3.10 26.82
N GLN A 536 12.16 1.93 27.11
CA GLN A 536 12.73 1.09 26.06
C GLN A 536 11.64 0.54 25.15
N THR A 537 10.54 0.04 25.70
CA THR A 537 9.39 -0.44 24.91
C THR A 537 8.81 0.67 24.03
N ILE A 538 8.69 1.90 24.57
CA ILE A 538 8.19 3.04 23.78
C ILE A 538 9.18 3.40 22.66
N ARG A 539 10.52 3.38 22.90
CA ARG A 539 11.52 3.64 21.86
C ARG A 539 11.43 2.63 20.70
N GLU A 540 11.17 1.37 21.01
CA GLU A 540 10.96 0.33 20.00
C GLU A 540 9.69 0.60 19.19
N GLN A 541 8.58 0.96 19.85
CA GLN A 541 7.31 1.29 19.22
C GLN A 541 7.38 2.54 18.31
N MET A 542 8.17 3.56 18.72
CA MET A 542 8.33 4.81 17.99
C MET A 542 9.52 4.80 17.02
N ALA A 543 10.03 3.64 16.63
CA ALA A 543 11.14 3.56 15.68
C ALA A 543 10.86 4.41 14.42
N GLY A 544 11.87 5.15 13.96
CA GLY A 544 11.72 6.13 12.87
C GLY A 544 11.30 7.55 13.32
N TYR A 545 11.04 7.77 14.61
CA TYR A 545 10.66 9.07 15.17
C TYR A 545 11.62 9.48 16.29
N ASP A 546 12.05 10.75 16.26
CA ASP A 546 12.99 11.27 17.26
C ASP A 546 12.30 11.70 18.55
N GLN A 547 11.05 12.20 18.45
CA GLN A 547 10.32 12.76 19.58
C GLN A 547 9.02 11.98 19.87
N PRO A 548 8.77 11.60 21.13
CA PRO A 548 7.57 10.83 21.49
C PRO A 548 6.25 11.54 21.15
N VAL A 549 6.19 12.86 21.33
CA VAL A 549 5.00 13.67 21.02
C VAL A 549 4.74 13.73 19.52
N ASP A 550 5.79 13.88 18.71
CA ASP A 550 5.66 13.92 17.26
C ASP A 550 5.20 12.56 16.71
N PHE A 551 5.69 11.46 17.27
CA PHE A 551 5.20 10.11 16.94
C PHE A 551 3.68 9.99 17.10
N PHE A 552 3.11 10.46 18.23
CA PHE A 552 1.68 10.42 18.46
C PHE A 552 0.92 11.26 17.42
N VAL A 553 1.32 12.53 17.27
CA VAL A 553 0.65 13.48 16.38
C VAL A 553 0.74 13.02 14.91
N ASP A 554 1.91 12.53 14.49
CA ASP A 554 2.13 12.06 13.14
C ASP A 554 1.28 10.82 12.84
N LYS A 555 1.32 9.79 13.70
CA LYS A 555 0.55 8.56 13.49
C LYS A 555 -0.96 8.78 13.51
N LEU A 556 -1.43 9.66 14.39
CA LEU A 556 -2.84 10.02 14.44
C LEU A 556 -3.26 10.83 13.20
N SER A 557 -2.42 11.78 12.77
CA SER A 557 -2.65 12.54 11.52
C SER A 557 -2.66 11.63 10.31
N GLU A 558 -1.71 10.69 10.21
CA GLU A 558 -1.64 9.71 9.12
C GLU A 558 -2.92 8.89 8.99
N GLY A 559 -3.43 8.35 10.10
CA GLY A 559 -4.66 7.57 10.09
C GLY A 559 -5.90 8.38 9.67
N ILE A 560 -6.02 9.61 10.18
CA ILE A 560 -7.11 10.53 9.81
C ILE A 560 -6.97 10.93 8.33
N ALA A 561 -5.76 11.28 7.89
CA ALA A 561 -5.49 11.72 6.53
C ALA A 561 -5.77 10.63 5.48
N CYS A 562 -5.45 9.35 5.77
CA CYS A 562 -5.80 8.24 4.89
C CYS A 562 -7.31 8.14 4.66
N ILE A 563 -8.10 8.25 5.75
CA ILE A 563 -9.56 8.22 5.64
C ILE A 563 -10.06 9.46 4.87
N ALA A 564 -9.56 10.64 5.24
CA ALA A 564 -10.00 11.89 4.61
C ALA A 564 -9.66 11.96 3.12
N ALA A 565 -8.46 11.53 2.72
CA ALA A 565 -8.04 11.49 1.33
C ALA A 565 -8.85 10.49 0.49
N ALA A 566 -9.13 9.31 1.05
CA ALA A 566 -9.90 8.27 0.36
C ALA A 566 -11.33 8.71 0.02
N PHE A 567 -11.94 9.53 0.87
CA PHE A 567 -13.33 9.96 0.70
C PHE A 567 -13.48 11.42 0.21
N ALA A 568 -12.37 12.15 0.01
CA ALA A 568 -12.46 13.53 -0.48
C ALA A 568 -13.18 13.61 -1.85
N PRO A 569 -14.05 14.62 -2.07
CA PRO A 569 -14.40 15.75 -1.19
C PRO A 569 -15.55 15.46 -0.22
N ALA A 570 -16.06 14.20 -0.14
CA ALA A 570 -17.15 13.85 0.76
C ALA A 570 -16.75 14.00 2.24
N PRO A 571 -17.69 14.36 3.15
CA PRO A 571 -17.38 14.63 4.53
C PRO A 571 -16.90 13.38 5.28
N VAL A 572 -15.94 13.58 6.18
CA VAL A 572 -15.41 12.55 7.08
C VAL A 572 -15.57 13.05 8.52
N ILE A 573 -16.52 12.47 9.25
CA ILE A 573 -16.79 12.83 10.64
C ILE A 573 -15.89 12.02 11.55
N VAL A 574 -14.86 12.66 12.10
CA VAL A 574 -13.88 12.07 13.01
C VAL A 574 -14.36 12.22 14.44
N ARG A 575 -14.67 11.10 15.09
CA ARG A 575 -15.01 11.09 16.52
C ARG A 575 -13.73 11.16 17.34
N LEU A 576 -13.63 12.17 18.21
CA LEU A 576 -12.58 12.26 19.21
C LEU A 576 -12.58 11.02 20.09
N SER A 577 -11.41 10.69 20.67
CA SER A 577 -11.22 9.42 21.38
C SER A 577 -12.18 9.25 22.58
N ASP A 578 -12.84 8.12 22.64
CA ASP A 578 -13.82 7.77 23.67
C ASP A 578 -13.40 6.51 24.44
N PHE A 579 -12.14 6.46 24.82
CA PHE A 579 -11.64 5.38 25.66
C PHE A 579 -12.18 5.47 27.10
N LYS A 580 -12.51 4.32 27.64
CA LYS A 580 -12.76 4.14 29.06
C LYS A 580 -11.42 4.04 29.81
N SER A 581 -11.43 4.30 31.13
CA SER A 581 -10.21 4.23 31.95
C SER A 581 -9.51 2.88 31.88
N ASN A 582 -10.24 1.77 31.85
CA ASN A 582 -9.68 0.44 31.71
C ASN A 582 -9.04 0.20 30.33
N GLU A 583 -9.56 0.82 29.27
CA GLU A 583 -9.01 0.72 27.92
C GLU A 583 -7.70 1.54 27.80
N TYR A 584 -7.69 2.77 28.28
CA TYR A 584 -6.47 3.57 28.36
C TYR A 584 -5.40 2.93 29.26
N ALA A 585 -5.77 2.28 30.36
CA ALA A 585 -4.86 1.58 31.24
C ALA A 585 -4.10 0.42 30.55
N ASN A 586 -4.69 -0.15 29.50
CA ASN A 586 -4.07 -1.23 28.74
C ASN A 586 -3.01 -0.76 27.73
N LEU A 587 -2.97 0.54 27.42
CA LEU A 587 -1.92 1.10 26.57
C LEU A 587 -0.57 1.12 27.32
N ILE A 588 0.53 1.06 26.58
CA ILE A 588 1.88 1.12 27.15
C ILE A 588 2.00 2.36 28.02
N GLY A 589 2.40 2.18 29.30
CA GLY A 589 2.51 3.23 30.28
C GLY A 589 1.18 3.71 30.90
N GLY A 590 0.02 3.19 30.47
CA GLY A 590 -1.29 3.71 30.91
C GLY A 590 -1.67 3.41 32.35
N GLN A 591 -1.26 2.27 32.90
CA GLN A 591 -1.66 1.83 34.25
C GLN A 591 -1.34 2.84 35.38
N GLN A 592 -0.34 3.68 35.23
CA GLN A 592 0.06 4.65 36.25
C GLN A 592 -0.75 5.96 36.20
N TYR A 593 -1.45 6.21 35.09
CA TYR A 593 -2.20 7.45 34.87
C TYR A 593 -3.71 7.29 35.02
N GLU A 594 -4.21 6.08 34.86
CA GLU A 594 -5.64 5.83 34.81
C GLU A 594 -6.23 5.46 36.18
N PRO A 595 -7.38 6.07 36.57
CA PRO A 595 -8.07 5.72 37.77
C PRO A 595 -8.72 4.33 37.66
N LYS A 596 -8.84 3.64 38.80
CA LYS A 596 -9.68 2.43 38.88
C LYS A 596 -11.11 2.83 39.15
N GLU A 597 -11.99 2.58 38.20
CA GLU A 597 -13.41 2.86 38.30
C GLU A 597 -14.21 1.57 38.49
N GLU A 598 -15.29 1.61 39.28
CA GLU A 598 -16.18 0.47 39.45
C GLU A 598 -17.00 0.19 38.18
N ASN A 599 -17.38 1.27 37.46
CA ASN A 599 -18.10 1.18 36.19
C ASN A 599 -17.50 2.17 35.16
N PRO A 600 -16.45 1.78 34.43
CA PRO A 600 -15.82 2.64 33.43
C PRO A 600 -16.75 3.06 32.30
N MET A 601 -17.83 2.30 32.05
CA MET A 601 -18.82 2.61 31.01
C MET A 601 -19.53 3.94 31.27
N LEU A 602 -19.82 4.25 32.54
CA LEU A 602 -20.48 5.49 33.00
C LEU A 602 -19.50 6.52 33.57
N GLY A 603 -18.22 6.16 33.59
CA GLY A 603 -17.19 6.91 34.29
C GLY A 603 -16.50 8.02 33.48
N PHE A 604 -15.20 8.07 33.60
CA PHE A 604 -14.31 9.10 33.05
C PHE A 604 -14.00 8.84 31.57
N ARG A 605 -14.90 9.28 30.68
CA ARG A 605 -14.79 9.11 29.21
C ARG A 605 -15.40 10.30 28.46
N GLY A 606 -15.03 10.48 27.20
CA GLY A 606 -15.56 11.50 26.29
C GLY A 606 -15.32 12.92 26.81
N ALA A 607 -16.31 13.79 26.65
CA ALA A 607 -16.20 15.23 26.99
C ALA A 607 -15.68 15.52 28.40
N SER A 608 -16.03 14.70 29.41
CA SER A 608 -15.55 14.90 30.78
C SER A 608 -14.03 14.70 30.92
N ARG A 609 -13.46 13.80 30.14
CA ARG A 609 -12.02 13.53 30.12
C ARG A 609 -11.24 14.69 29.51
N TYR A 610 -11.72 15.24 28.39
CA TYR A 610 -11.00 16.35 27.71
C TYR A 610 -10.89 17.60 28.54
N ARG A 611 -11.90 17.86 29.41
CA ARG A 611 -11.95 19.01 30.30
C ARG A 611 -11.05 18.86 31.51
N ASP A 612 -10.69 17.65 31.89
CA ASP A 612 -9.89 17.38 33.07
C ASP A 612 -8.49 17.99 32.90
N PRO A 613 -8.05 18.83 33.89
CA PRO A 613 -6.73 19.49 33.80
C PRO A 613 -5.56 18.52 33.63
N ASP A 614 -5.67 17.30 34.18
CA ASP A 614 -4.62 16.29 34.08
C ASP A 614 -4.62 15.60 32.70
N PHE A 615 -5.65 15.78 31.87
CA PHE A 615 -5.75 15.17 30.54
C PHE A 615 -5.74 16.18 29.39
N GLN A 616 -5.87 17.49 29.66
CA GLN A 616 -5.93 18.52 28.60
C GLN A 616 -4.74 18.49 27.65
N ASP A 617 -3.52 18.27 28.15
CA ASP A 617 -2.31 18.17 27.32
C ASP A 617 -2.37 16.95 26.39
N CYS A 618 -2.99 15.84 26.81
CA CYS A 618 -3.23 14.67 25.98
C CYS A 618 -4.24 14.97 24.89
N PHE A 619 -5.32 15.65 25.24
CA PHE A 619 -6.36 16.06 24.29
C PHE A 619 -5.83 17.07 23.24
N GLU A 620 -4.90 17.94 23.64
CA GLU A 620 -4.23 18.85 22.70
C GLU A 620 -3.52 18.08 21.58
N LEU A 621 -2.97 16.90 21.84
CA LEU A 621 -2.32 16.10 20.78
C LEU A 621 -3.30 15.64 19.72
N GLU A 622 -4.53 15.25 20.11
CA GLU A 622 -5.59 14.92 19.15
C GLU A 622 -5.99 16.14 18.32
N CYS A 623 -6.17 17.29 18.98
CA CYS A 623 -6.51 18.55 18.28
C CYS A 623 -5.40 18.96 17.30
N ARG A 624 -4.12 18.83 17.68
CA ARG A 624 -2.97 19.10 16.81
C ARG A 624 -2.97 18.18 15.57
N ALA A 625 -3.29 16.90 15.75
CA ALA A 625 -3.37 15.96 14.64
C ALA A 625 -4.48 16.34 13.64
N ILE A 626 -5.68 16.65 14.12
CA ILE A 626 -6.80 17.08 13.27
C ILE A 626 -6.50 18.39 12.56
N LYS A 627 -5.92 19.35 13.27
CA LYS A 627 -5.52 20.64 12.70
C LYS A 627 -4.51 20.45 11.56
N ARG A 628 -3.49 19.62 11.77
CA ARG A 628 -2.49 19.28 10.74
C ARG A 628 -3.16 18.70 9.48
N VAL A 629 -4.08 17.76 9.63
CA VAL A 629 -4.81 17.16 8.49
C VAL A 629 -5.61 18.21 7.72
N ARG A 630 -6.32 19.09 8.43
CA ARG A 630 -7.15 20.11 7.79
C ARG A 630 -6.36 21.24 7.14
N GLU A 631 -5.34 21.76 7.84
CA GLU A 631 -4.65 22.99 7.45
C GLU A 631 -3.37 22.72 6.65
N ASP A 632 -2.50 21.84 7.18
CA ASP A 632 -1.20 21.55 6.55
C ASP A 632 -1.35 20.62 5.35
N MET A 633 -2.19 19.56 5.48
CA MET A 633 -2.44 18.62 4.40
C MET A 633 -3.60 19.05 3.46
N GLY A 634 -4.38 20.07 3.85
CA GLY A 634 -5.46 20.62 3.03
C GLY A 634 -6.72 19.73 2.92
N LEU A 635 -6.88 18.74 3.80
CA LEU A 635 -8.03 17.84 3.83
C LEU A 635 -9.18 18.44 4.67
N SER A 636 -9.79 19.52 4.15
CA SER A 636 -10.85 20.28 4.82
C SER A 636 -12.18 19.54 4.98
N ASN A 637 -12.34 18.39 4.33
CA ASN A 637 -13.53 17.53 4.44
C ASN A 637 -13.62 16.79 5.79
N VAL A 638 -12.61 16.92 6.67
CA VAL A 638 -12.66 16.39 8.04
C VAL A 638 -13.56 17.27 8.90
N GLU A 639 -14.57 16.66 9.52
CA GLU A 639 -15.43 17.24 10.56
C GLU A 639 -15.12 16.58 11.91
N VAL A 640 -15.43 17.22 13.02
CA VAL A 640 -15.16 16.71 14.37
C VAL A 640 -16.44 16.30 15.05
N MET A 641 -16.46 15.13 15.68
CA MET A 641 -17.56 14.65 16.51
C MET A 641 -17.11 14.48 17.97
N ILE A 642 -17.89 15.06 18.89
CA ILE A 642 -17.63 14.98 20.32
C ILE A 642 -18.51 13.89 20.95
N PRO A 643 -17.90 12.85 21.55
CA PRO A 643 -18.63 11.77 22.21
C PRO A 643 -18.96 12.12 23.66
N PHE A 644 -20.00 11.49 24.18
CA PHE A 644 -20.38 11.36 25.58
C PHE A 644 -20.50 12.70 26.33
N VAL A 645 -21.21 13.65 25.70
CA VAL A 645 -21.50 14.98 26.30
C VAL A 645 -22.71 14.88 27.20
N ARG A 646 -22.53 14.95 28.51
CA ARG A 646 -23.59 14.69 29.50
C ARG A 646 -24.50 15.87 29.75
N THR A 647 -23.93 17.07 29.78
CA THR A 647 -24.65 18.31 30.21
C THR A 647 -24.39 19.47 29.24
N LEU A 648 -25.27 20.48 29.27
CA LEU A 648 -25.09 21.72 28.51
C LEU A 648 -23.80 22.45 28.93
N HIS A 649 -23.42 22.38 30.20
CA HIS A 649 -22.17 22.97 30.69
C HIS A 649 -20.95 22.25 30.10
N GLU A 650 -20.95 20.91 30.00
CA GLU A 650 -19.89 20.18 29.28
C GLU A 650 -19.84 20.56 27.81
N ALA A 651 -20.98 20.73 27.15
CA ALA A 651 -21.03 21.18 25.76
C ALA A 651 -20.36 22.53 25.54
N GLU A 652 -20.67 23.51 26.41
CA GLU A 652 -20.05 24.85 26.39
C GLU A 652 -18.55 24.79 26.63
N GLU A 653 -18.10 24.05 27.63
CA GLU A 653 -16.69 23.97 27.99
C GLU A 653 -15.87 23.25 26.93
N VAL A 654 -16.33 22.10 26.40
CA VAL A 654 -15.57 21.33 25.40
C VAL A 654 -15.49 22.05 24.05
N THR A 655 -16.55 22.75 23.62
CA THR A 655 -16.51 23.55 22.39
C THR A 655 -15.61 24.78 22.53
N SER A 656 -15.61 25.38 23.73
CA SER A 656 -14.66 26.46 24.07
C SER A 656 -13.22 25.97 24.14
N LEU A 657 -12.98 24.76 24.65
CA LEU A 657 -11.65 24.13 24.68
C LEU A 657 -11.15 23.83 23.28
N LEU A 658 -11.97 23.27 22.40
CA LEU A 658 -11.61 23.05 20.98
C LEU A 658 -11.22 24.37 20.29
N ALA A 659 -12.00 25.44 20.51
CA ALA A 659 -11.68 26.76 19.94
C ALA A 659 -10.31 27.27 20.40
N ARG A 660 -9.98 27.12 21.71
CA ARG A 660 -8.66 27.51 22.23
C ARG A 660 -7.52 26.68 21.63
N MET A 661 -7.77 25.42 21.26
CA MET A 661 -6.80 24.53 20.61
C MET A 661 -6.75 24.70 19.08
N GLY A 662 -7.47 25.70 18.53
CA GLY A 662 -7.42 26.04 17.10
C GLY A 662 -8.41 25.25 16.23
N LEU A 663 -9.44 24.64 16.83
CA LEU A 663 -10.52 23.94 16.13
C LEU A 663 -11.87 24.62 16.43
N ALA A 664 -11.95 25.93 16.16
CA ALA A 664 -13.17 26.70 16.39
C ALA A 664 -14.26 26.32 15.36
N ARG A 665 -15.47 26.10 15.86
CA ARG A 665 -16.65 25.82 15.03
C ARG A 665 -16.91 26.97 14.02
N GLY A 666 -17.06 26.62 12.74
CA GLY A 666 -17.28 27.57 11.62
C GLY A 666 -16.01 28.19 11.08
N GLU A 667 -14.86 28.06 11.75
CA GLU A 667 -13.57 28.51 11.23
C GLU A 667 -13.06 27.53 10.18
N ASN A 668 -12.62 28.02 9.02
CA ASN A 668 -12.21 27.19 7.87
C ASN A 668 -13.27 26.11 7.53
N ASP A 669 -14.55 26.44 7.63
CA ASP A 669 -15.69 25.54 7.39
C ASP A 669 -15.73 24.30 8.32
N LEU A 670 -15.07 24.36 9.47
CA LEU A 670 -15.10 23.27 10.43
C LEU A 670 -16.50 23.11 11.05
N ARG A 671 -17.12 21.95 10.84
CA ARG A 671 -18.34 21.55 11.54
C ARG A 671 -17.99 20.73 12.78
N VAL A 672 -18.69 21.04 13.88
CA VAL A 672 -18.58 20.28 15.14
C VAL A 672 -19.90 19.60 15.42
N ILE A 673 -19.90 18.29 15.36
CA ILE A 673 -21.06 17.41 15.55
C ILE A 673 -21.04 16.84 16.97
N MET A 674 -22.19 16.65 17.58
CA MET A 674 -22.32 15.94 18.87
C MET A 674 -22.78 14.50 18.63
N MET A 675 -22.14 13.52 19.29
CA MET A 675 -22.72 12.18 19.38
C MET A 675 -23.91 12.20 20.35
N CYS A 676 -25.08 11.93 19.83
CA CYS A 676 -26.33 11.85 20.61
C CYS A 676 -26.50 10.41 21.11
N GLU A 677 -25.98 10.13 22.28
CA GLU A 677 -25.88 8.76 22.80
C GLU A 677 -26.31 8.62 24.28
N LEU A 678 -26.69 9.75 24.89
CA LEU A 678 -27.30 9.76 26.24
C LEU A 678 -28.77 10.24 26.16
N PRO A 679 -29.68 9.69 26.99
CA PRO A 679 -31.06 10.18 27.03
C PRO A 679 -31.16 11.70 27.25
N SER A 680 -30.23 12.30 28.03
CA SER A 680 -30.19 13.75 28.24
C SER A 680 -29.97 14.55 26.94
N ASN A 681 -29.25 13.99 25.97
CA ASN A 681 -29.00 14.63 24.68
C ASN A 681 -30.28 14.76 23.87
N ALA A 682 -31.11 13.71 23.82
CA ALA A 682 -32.41 13.74 23.14
C ALA A 682 -33.41 14.65 23.83
N LEU A 683 -33.50 14.58 25.19
CA LEU A 683 -34.42 15.41 25.99
C LEU A 683 -34.14 16.90 25.87
N LEU A 684 -32.89 17.30 25.78
CA LEU A 684 -32.43 18.70 25.69
C LEU A 684 -31.83 19.04 24.31
N ALA A 685 -32.25 18.33 23.26
CA ALA A 685 -31.64 18.43 21.94
C ALA A 685 -31.61 19.86 21.39
N ASP A 686 -32.69 20.62 21.53
CA ASP A 686 -32.77 22.03 21.09
C ASP A 686 -31.75 22.93 21.77
N GLN A 687 -31.39 22.68 23.03
CA GLN A 687 -30.39 23.42 23.77
C GLN A 687 -28.96 23.00 23.40
N PHE A 688 -28.68 21.69 23.28
CA PHE A 688 -27.40 21.19 22.82
C PHE A 688 -27.05 21.70 21.43
N LEU A 689 -28.01 21.80 20.52
CA LEU A 689 -27.82 22.29 19.17
C LEU A 689 -27.36 23.77 19.10
N GLN A 690 -27.40 24.54 20.19
CA GLN A 690 -26.78 25.87 20.22
C GLN A 690 -25.25 25.80 20.15
N TYR A 691 -24.65 24.71 20.64
CA TYR A 691 -23.21 24.50 20.68
C TYR A 691 -22.68 23.70 19.48
N PHE A 692 -23.54 22.93 18.78
CA PHE A 692 -23.15 22.00 17.72
C PHE A 692 -23.85 22.32 16.37
N ASP A 693 -23.25 21.86 15.27
CA ASP A 693 -23.76 21.99 13.90
C ASP A 693 -24.71 20.84 13.51
N GLY A 694 -24.85 19.87 14.38
CA GLY A 694 -25.72 18.72 14.21
C GLY A 694 -25.48 17.64 15.25
N MET A 695 -26.19 16.55 15.06
CA MET A 695 -26.07 15.36 15.89
C MET A 695 -25.88 14.10 15.04
N SER A 696 -25.15 13.13 15.58
CA SER A 696 -25.12 11.76 15.07
C SER A 696 -25.56 10.82 16.20
N ILE A 697 -26.59 10.04 15.96
CA ILE A 697 -27.14 9.14 16.97
C ILE A 697 -26.19 7.94 17.17
N GLY A 698 -25.68 7.79 18.40
CA GLY A 698 -24.92 6.62 18.85
C GLY A 698 -25.90 5.59 19.45
N SER A 699 -26.53 4.78 18.60
CA SER A 699 -27.63 3.92 19.00
C SER A 699 -27.26 2.90 20.08
N ASN A 700 -26.03 2.42 20.10
CA ASN A 700 -25.56 1.43 21.07
C ASN A 700 -25.61 1.96 22.52
N ASP A 701 -24.91 3.07 22.78
CA ASP A 701 -24.90 3.69 24.13
C ASP A 701 -26.28 4.27 24.48
N MET A 702 -27.01 4.86 23.51
CA MET A 702 -28.38 5.33 23.75
C MET A 702 -29.29 4.19 24.21
N THR A 703 -29.23 3.01 23.54
CA THR A 703 -30.04 1.85 23.93
C THR A 703 -29.66 1.32 25.30
N GLN A 704 -28.35 1.13 25.52
CA GLN A 704 -27.82 0.69 26.81
C GLN A 704 -28.29 1.57 27.97
N LEU A 705 -28.20 2.90 27.81
CA LEU A 705 -28.52 3.85 28.88
C LEU A 705 -30.01 4.09 29.04
N THR A 706 -30.80 3.96 27.97
CA THR A 706 -32.26 4.07 28.02
C THR A 706 -32.88 2.89 28.75
N LEU A 707 -32.42 1.69 28.44
CA LEU A 707 -32.97 0.44 29.02
C LEU A 707 -32.25 0.05 30.31
N GLY A 708 -31.19 0.74 30.72
CA GLY A 708 -30.39 0.42 31.91
C GLY A 708 -29.71 -0.95 31.82
N LEU A 709 -29.20 -1.31 30.63
CA LEU A 709 -28.58 -2.59 30.34
C LEU A 709 -27.09 -2.45 30.21
N ASP A 710 -26.35 -3.50 30.53
CA ASP A 710 -24.99 -3.68 30.10
C ASP A 710 -24.95 -4.66 28.91
N ARG A 711 -24.65 -4.15 27.70
CA ARG A 711 -24.63 -4.95 26.47
C ARG A 711 -23.55 -6.05 26.49
N ASP A 712 -22.49 -5.88 27.29
CA ASP A 712 -21.40 -6.84 27.42
C ASP A 712 -21.71 -7.94 28.46
N SER A 713 -22.87 -7.85 29.16
CA SER A 713 -23.34 -8.84 30.11
C SER A 713 -24.03 -10.00 29.40
N GLY A 714 -23.39 -11.17 29.36
CA GLY A 714 -23.97 -12.39 28.76
C GLY A 714 -25.29 -12.88 29.40
N LEU A 715 -25.70 -12.30 30.53
CA LEU A 715 -26.96 -12.67 31.24
C LEU A 715 -28.19 -11.91 30.76
N ILE A 716 -28.01 -10.69 30.23
CA ILE A 716 -29.09 -9.78 29.84
C ILE A 716 -28.88 -9.18 28.43
N ALA A 717 -27.88 -9.64 27.68
CA ALA A 717 -27.59 -9.11 26.35
C ALA A 717 -28.76 -9.31 25.35
N ASP A 718 -29.59 -10.32 25.55
CA ASP A 718 -30.79 -10.60 24.75
C ASP A 718 -31.91 -9.56 24.94
N LEU A 719 -31.85 -8.74 26.00
CA LEU A 719 -32.73 -7.61 26.19
C LEU A 719 -32.31 -6.35 25.46
N PHE A 720 -31.13 -6.35 24.87
CA PHE A 720 -30.60 -5.22 24.11
C PHE A 720 -31.23 -5.20 22.70
N ASP A 721 -32.17 -4.27 22.52
CA ASP A 721 -32.82 -4.10 21.21
C ASP A 721 -32.92 -2.59 20.88
N GLU A 722 -32.22 -2.15 19.86
CA GLU A 722 -32.24 -0.76 19.38
C GLU A 722 -33.61 -0.36 18.79
N ARG A 723 -34.50 -1.31 18.57
CA ARG A 723 -35.86 -1.10 18.06
C ARG A 723 -36.88 -0.91 19.16
N ASP A 724 -36.47 -0.94 20.43
CA ASP A 724 -37.40 -0.69 21.55
C ASP A 724 -38.08 0.68 21.40
N GLU A 725 -39.35 0.76 21.79
CA GLU A 725 -40.18 1.96 21.64
C GLU A 725 -39.63 3.16 22.43
N ALA A 726 -39.03 2.92 23.62
CA ALA A 726 -38.41 4.00 24.40
C ALA A 726 -37.16 4.55 23.71
N VAL A 727 -36.37 3.66 23.08
CA VAL A 727 -35.19 4.04 22.32
C VAL A 727 -35.59 4.82 21.07
N LYS A 728 -36.54 4.32 20.28
CA LYS A 728 -37.09 5.02 19.12
C LYS A 728 -37.71 6.38 19.45
N ALA A 729 -38.35 6.52 20.62
CA ALA A 729 -38.85 7.81 21.06
C ALA A 729 -37.74 8.85 21.23
N LEU A 730 -36.57 8.46 21.80
CA LEU A 730 -35.43 9.35 21.94
C LEU A 730 -34.77 9.67 20.57
N PHE A 731 -34.63 8.67 19.68
CA PHE A 731 -34.17 8.94 18.32
C PHE A 731 -35.05 9.97 17.63
N LYS A 732 -36.39 9.82 17.73
CA LYS A 732 -37.31 10.75 17.12
C LYS A 732 -37.17 12.17 17.67
N MET A 733 -36.97 12.32 18.99
CA MET A 733 -36.78 13.64 19.62
C MET A 733 -35.55 14.35 19.07
N ALA A 734 -34.44 13.62 18.91
CA ALA A 734 -33.21 14.17 18.32
C ALA A 734 -33.39 14.55 16.83
N ILE A 735 -34.03 13.67 16.06
CA ILE A 735 -34.31 13.92 14.62
C ILE A 735 -35.18 15.17 14.46
N ASP A 736 -36.28 15.25 15.21
CA ASP A 736 -37.24 16.36 15.13
C ASP A 736 -36.60 17.70 15.55
N ALA A 737 -35.70 17.70 16.54
CA ALA A 737 -34.99 18.90 16.98
C ALA A 737 -34.00 19.41 15.91
N CYS A 738 -33.19 18.53 15.32
CA CYS A 738 -32.28 18.89 14.25
C CYS A 738 -33.04 19.42 13.04
N LYS A 739 -34.12 18.77 12.62
CA LYS A 739 -34.96 19.22 11.50
C LYS A 739 -35.57 20.60 11.77
N ARG A 740 -36.10 20.88 12.97
CA ARG A 740 -36.62 22.20 13.32
C ARG A 740 -35.57 23.30 13.20
N GLN A 741 -34.34 23.01 13.53
CA GLN A 741 -33.23 23.99 13.50
C GLN A 741 -32.45 23.99 12.18
N GLY A 742 -32.82 23.14 11.20
CA GLY A 742 -32.09 23.01 9.92
C GLY A 742 -30.65 22.54 10.10
N LYS A 743 -30.41 21.68 11.10
CA LYS A 743 -29.07 21.12 11.42
C LYS A 743 -28.99 19.67 11.05
N TYR A 744 -27.74 19.22 10.82
CA TYR A 744 -27.44 17.84 10.44
C TYR A 744 -27.94 16.82 11.48
N ILE A 745 -28.49 15.71 10.98
CA ILE A 745 -28.85 14.54 11.77
C ILE A 745 -28.50 13.25 11.06
N GLY A 746 -27.60 12.49 11.66
CA GLY A 746 -27.22 11.14 11.23
C GLY A 746 -27.36 10.11 12.33
N ILE A 747 -27.13 8.85 11.98
CA ILE A 747 -26.98 7.73 12.90
C ILE A 747 -25.70 6.98 12.54
N CYS A 748 -24.94 6.59 13.55
CA CYS A 748 -23.65 5.88 13.36
C CYS A 748 -23.50 4.62 14.24
N GLY A 749 -24.54 4.20 14.93
CA GLY A 749 -24.59 2.92 15.62
C GLY A 749 -24.78 1.74 14.66
N GLN A 750 -24.86 0.54 15.21
CA GLN A 750 -24.98 -0.68 14.40
C GLN A 750 -26.41 -0.97 13.96
N GLY A 751 -27.40 -0.40 14.65
CA GLY A 751 -28.81 -0.69 14.44
C GLY A 751 -29.29 -0.72 12.99
N PRO A 752 -28.99 0.29 12.15
CA PRO A 752 -29.38 0.25 10.74
C PRO A 752 -28.68 -0.82 9.91
N SER A 753 -27.47 -1.24 10.29
CA SER A 753 -26.74 -2.34 9.63
C SER A 753 -27.33 -3.70 9.97
N ASP A 754 -27.78 -3.87 11.22
CA ASP A 754 -28.25 -5.16 11.75
C ASP A 754 -29.76 -5.35 11.56
N HIS A 755 -30.53 -4.24 11.48
CA HIS A 755 -31.99 -4.23 11.46
C HIS A 755 -32.54 -3.42 10.27
N PRO A 756 -32.87 -4.06 9.15
CA PRO A 756 -33.44 -3.39 7.97
C PRO A 756 -34.75 -2.62 8.24
N ASP A 757 -35.57 -3.09 9.17
CA ASP A 757 -36.80 -2.43 9.60
C ASP A 757 -36.55 -1.11 10.34
N LEU A 758 -35.47 -1.05 11.16
CA LEU A 758 -35.04 0.18 11.83
C LEU A 758 -34.51 1.18 10.78
N ALA A 759 -33.72 0.73 9.81
CA ALA A 759 -33.21 1.58 8.74
C ALA A 759 -34.37 2.24 7.97
N LYS A 760 -35.40 1.48 7.60
CA LYS A 760 -36.60 2.01 6.94
C LYS A 760 -37.38 3.00 7.85
N TRP A 761 -37.55 2.67 9.12
CA TRP A 761 -38.19 3.57 10.06
C TRP A 761 -37.46 4.90 10.20
N LEU A 762 -36.13 4.91 10.25
CA LEU A 762 -35.31 6.12 10.31
C LEU A 762 -35.50 7.00 9.07
N VAL A 763 -35.58 6.40 7.88
CA VAL A 763 -35.91 7.12 6.63
C VAL A 763 -37.29 7.78 6.76
N ASP A 764 -38.29 7.06 7.25
CA ASP A 764 -39.66 7.59 7.44
C ASP A 764 -39.69 8.74 8.48
N GLN A 765 -38.80 8.78 9.46
CA GLN A 765 -38.65 9.92 10.38
C GLN A 765 -37.88 11.09 9.72
N GLY A 766 -37.22 10.89 8.57
CA GLY A 766 -36.49 11.91 7.81
C GLY A 766 -35.10 12.15 8.34
N ILE A 767 -34.37 11.10 8.70
CA ILE A 767 -32.95 11.14 8.99
C ILE A 767 -32.18 11.56 7.72
N GLU A 768 -31.12 12.36 7.86
CA GLU A 768 -30.34 12.83 6.72
C GLU A 768 -29.33 11.79 6.23
N SER A 769 -28.66 11.08 7.16
CA SER A 769 -27.67 10.07 6.82
C SER A 769 -27.71 8.87 7.75
N MET A 770 -27.32 7.72 7.22
CA MET A 770 -27.07 6.49 7.95
C MET A 770 -25.65 6.00 7.69
N SER A 771 -24.85 5.89 8.74
CA SER A 771 -23.51 5.32 8.65
C SER A 771 -23.57 3.83 8.91
N LEU A 772 -23.15 3.06 7.93
CA LEU A 772 -23.21 1.62 7.93
C LEU A 772 -21.81 1.01 8.01
N ASN A 773 -21.75 -0.21 8.52
CA ASN A 773 -20.57 -1.02 8.33
C ASN A 773 -20.38 -1.32 6.83
N PRO A 774 -19.15 -1.32 6.30
CA PRO A 774 -18.92 -1.51 4.86
C PRO A 774 -19.55 -2.77 4.26
N ASP A 775 -19.74 -3.82 5.09
CA ASP A 775 -20.38 -5.08 4.68
C ASP A 775 -21.88 -5.00 4.47
N SER A 776 -22.56 -4.08 5.10
CA SER A 776 -24.00 -3.93 4.98
C SER A 776 -24.45 -2.83 4.02
N VAL A 777 -23.49 -2.06 3.44
CA VAL A 777 -23.78 -0.90 2.58
C VAL A 777 -24.66 -1.27 1.39
N VAL A 778 -24.24 -2.24 0.60
CA VAL A 778 -24.95 -2.58 -0.66
C VAL A 778 -26.30 -3.22 -0.37
N GLU A 779 -26.36 -4.11 0.61
CA GLU A 779 -27.60 -4.78 1.01
C GLU A 779 -28.65 -3.77 1.51
N THR A 780 -28.23 -2.87 2.42
CA THR A 780 -29.11 -1.81 2.93
C THR A 780 -29.53 -0.85 1.82
N TRP A 781 -28.62 -0.49 0.92
CA TRP A 781 -28.92 0.35 -0.23
C TRP A 781 -30.03 -0.24 -1.11
N MET A 782 -29.87 -1.51 -1.49
CA MET A 782 -30.85 -2.22 -2.33
C MET A 782 -32.18 -2.39 -1.63
N MET A 783 -32.18 -2.72 -0.35
CA MET A 783 -33.39 -2.83 0.48
C MET A 783 -34.16 -1.49 0.55
N LEU A 784 -33.46 -0.38 0.76
CA LEU A 784 -34.08 0.96 0.80
C LEU A 784 -34.62 1.38 -0.57
N ALA A 785 -34.01 0.91 -1.64
CA ALA A 785 -34.50 1.10 -3.01
C ALA A 785 -35.68 0.20 -3.38
N GLY A 786 -36.15 -0.68 -2.46
CA GLY A 786 -37.24 -1.62 -2.72
C GLY A 786 -36.87 -2.79 -3.64
N LYS A 787 -35.59 -3.12 -3.74
CA LYS A 787 -35.06 -4.25 -4.53
C LYS A 787 -34.48 -5.31 -3.60
N SER A 788 -34.62 -6.59 -3.97
CA SER A 788 -33.86 -7.68 -3.34
C SER A 788 -32.46 -7.76 -3.94
N VAL A 789 -31.48 -8.03 -3.09
CA VAL A 789 -30.09 -8.31 -3.51
C VAL A 789 -29.99 -9.66 -4.19
#